data_da63fae04aa9c289807588aa5d0a71b3
#
_entry.id   da63fae04aa9c289807588aa5d0a71b3
#
_cell.length_a   1.000
_cell.length_b   1.000
_cell.length_c   1.000
_cell.angle_alpha   90.00
_cell.angle_beta   90.00
_cell.angle_gamma   90.00
#
_symmetry.space_group_name_H-M   'P 1'
#
loop_
_entity.id
_entity.type
_entity.pdbx_description
1 polymer ?
#
loop_
_entity_poly.entity_id
_entity_poly.type
_entity_poly.pdbx_seq_one_letter_code
_entity_poly.pdbx_strand_id
1 'polypeptide(L)'
;MKLVIAEKKSVATAIAQALCAAPVQRDGCYECGQLLVTWAQGHLIDLAMPEDYKDRDWRKWSLDTLPVDPSGHWQWKISEERGAGSRYRQIVRLIRRTDVDCLVNACDPDREGEAIFRRIADMEGSHKPELRLWVASLEAEAIQAAWRAMKPESEYQGLAWSAEIRSKADWLIGMNASRAYSLLYNARFSVGRVQTPTLAMIAERDRQIRNHKPVPFWTVIADMGGWRLSSERIDSKDAAMLLCGQAEHGRFRIMSVNRRRVNDRPPRLYDLTGLQKDMSRMYGMTAARTLAALQHLYELKLATYPRTDSRYITHDDLETLTALLESGRLAQGFVTREGIPGHPRPELAVNDAKVAGHTAILPTMQLDAGKLEGLDDDERKVMTRIVRRMWEAVGDDHVHIVTEVKARLSDDTDREFSSRSDETVSAGWKAVETGHGPEPEDEETANPAGGRNVIPSNLMEGGVIRPVGKVTVEEGETRPPKPFTEATLLAAMEHASRCVEDKNLKAALDDDESHSGGIGTPATRADTIEKLVRSKLVERKGRQLHATTEGERLTDVVEPRLKDVLLTARMEQALSDVEHGKRDPADVMDMFHREALRIPADATANLKADAVTRTANTDAQDWGDCPRCGQPVRKTGRMWQCSTNKTEKTKDGKWATTAGCGWKMFARIAGKTITDQTARRLLAGQSVTLKGFTSKSGKKFDAAIRIDKERGTAFDFDR
;
A
#
# COMPACT_ATOMS: atom_id res chain seq x y z
N MET A 1 15.21 38.64 9.92
CA MET A 1 14.81 37.40 10.66
C MET A 1 14.69 36.24 9.67
N LYS A 2 15.00 35.01 10.09
CA LYS A 2 14.71 33.80 9.28
C LYS A 2 13.32 33.25 9.64
N LEU A 3 12.50 32.95 8.62
CA LEU A 3 11.23 32.27 8.76
C LEU A 3 11.36 30.81 8.37
N VAL A 4 11.25 29.91 9.33
CA VAL A 4 11.26 28.47 9.13
C VAL A 4 9.82 27.99 8.91
N ILE A 5 9.61 27.24 7.84
CA ILE A 5 8.30 26.64 7.51
C ILE A 5 8.46 25.11 7.56
N ALA A 6 7.87 24.50 8.58
CA ALA A 6 7.82 23.05 8.73
C ALA A 6 6.52 22.48 8.14
N GLU A 7 6.46 21.16 7.90
CA GLU A 7 5.25 20.52 7.41
C GLU A 7 4.16 20.42 8.48
N LYS A 8 4.55 20.12 9.73
CA LYS A 8 3.64 19.85 10.85
C LYS A 8 4.01 20.66 12.09
N LYS A 9 3.01 20.88 12.97
CA LYS A 9 3.21 21.59 14.22
C LYS A 9 4.22 20.91 15.15
N SER A 10 4.22 19.59 15.23
CA SER A 10 5.16 18.79 16.03
C SER A 10 6.61 19.05 15.63
N VAL A 11 6.88 19.05 14.33
CA VAL A 11 8.21 19.35 13.76
C VAL A 11 8.62 20.82 14.07
N ALA A 12 7.70 21.78 13.83
CA ALA A 12 7.94 23.18 14.15
C ALA A 12 8.25 23.39 15.64
N THR A 13 7.54 22.69 16.52
CA THR A 13 7.78 22.73 17.97
C THR A 13 9.16 22.18 18.31
N ALA A 14 9.56 21.05 17.73
CA ALA A 14 10.87 20.45 17.96
C ALA A 14 12.00 21.40 17.51
N ILE A 15 11.87 21.99 16.31
CA ILE A 15 12.83 22.96 15.77
C ILE A 15 12.93 24.19 16.67
N ALA A 16 11.79 24.77 17.08
CA ALA A 16 11.78 25.92 17.96
C ALA A 16 12.46 25.63 19.32
N GLN A 17 12.18 24.46 19.91
CA GLN A 17 12.78 24.04 21.18
C GLN A 17 14.31 23.76 21.05
N ALA A 18 14.75 23.21 19.93
CA ALA A 18 16.16 22.89 19.71
C ALA A 18 17.03 24.11 19.43
N LEU A 19 16.46 25.15 18.77
CA LEU A 19 17.19 26.34 18.35
C LEU A 19 16.99 27.55 19.28
N CYS A 20 16.04 27.48 20.19
CA CYS A 20 15.63 28.59 21.05
C CYS A 20 15.60 28.19 22.53
N ALA A 21 16.16 28.98 23.40
CA ALA A 21 16.11 28.75 24.85
C ALA A 21 14.68 28.92 25.42
N ALA A 22 13.90 29.86 24.87
CA ALA A 22 12.54 30.17 25.35
C ALA A 22 11.65 30.60 24.15
N PRO A 23 11.15 29.67 23.33
CA PRO A 23 10.28 30.01 22.20
C PRO A 23 8.90 30.45 22.70
N VAL A 24 8.39 31.57 22.20
CA VAL A 24 7.07 32.09 22.52
C VAL A 24 6.11 31.79 21.37
N GLN A 25 5.03 31.04 21.64
CA GLN A 25 4.02 30.77 20.61
C GLN A 25 3.07 31.97 20.50
N ARG A 26 2.95 32.53 19.27
CA ARG A 26 2.01 33.63 18.94
C ARG A 26 1.47 33.41 17.53
N ASP A 27 0.19 33.71 17.33
CA ASP A 27 -0.47 33.74 16.00
C ASP A 27 -0.09 32.64 14.99
N GLY A 28 0.10 31.41 15.47
CA GLY A 28 0.43 30.26 14.62
C GLY A 28 1.91 30.14 14.24
N CYS A 29 2.82 30.79 14.97
CA CYS A 29 4.25 30.59 14.87
C CYS A 29 4.89 30.60 16.27
N TYR A 30 6.14 30.16 16.34
CA TYR A 30 7.04 30.36 17.48
C TYR A 30 7.99 31.49 17.13
N GLU A 31 8.14 32.45 18.06
CA GLU A 31 9.07 33.57 17.94
C GLU A 31 10.21 33.43 18.94
N CYS A 32 11.45 33.66 18.49
CA CYS A 32 12.63 33.60 19.32
C CYS A 32 13.77 34.40 18.73
N GLY A 33 14.00 35.61 19.24
CA GLY A 33 15.06 36.48 18.75
C GLY A 33 14.94 36.79 17.26
N GLN A 34 15.87 36.29 16.45
CA GLN A 34 15.88 36.47 14.99
C GLN A 34 15.24 35.31 14.22
N LEU A 35 14.49 34.43 14.91
CA LEU A 35 13.90 33.25 14.33
C LEU A 35 12.38 33.24 14.50
N LEU A 36 11.67 32.94 13.42
CA LEU A 36 10.26 32.60 13.38
C LEU A 36 10.12 31.16 12.89
N VAL A 37 9.35 30.33 13.59
CA VAL A 37 9.11 28.95 13.17
C VAL A 37 7.60 28.74 13.04
N THR A 38 7.15 28.40 11.84
CA THR A 38 5.74 28.13 11.52
C THR A 38 5.59 26.76 10.87
N TRP A 39 4.37 26.34 10.51
CA TRP A 39 4.10 25.03 9.93
C TRP A 39 2.96 25.08 8.94
N ALA A 40 2.91 24.13 7.98
CA ALA A 40 1.89 24.06 6.93
C ALA A 40 0.60 23.34 7.41
N GLN A 41 0.64 22.16 7.93
CA GLN A 41 -0.41 21.15 8.14
C GLN A 41 -0.63 20.24 6.90
N GLY A 42 0.44 19.86 6.20
CA GLY A 42 0.38 19.13 4.94
C GLY A 42 0.18 20.06 3.75
N HIS A 43 -0.35 19.54 2.65
CA HIS A 43 -0.58 20.33 1.43
C HIS A 43 -1.64 21.41 1.63
N LEU A 44 -1.27 22.67 1.47
CA LEU A 44 -2.16 23.83 1.52
C LEU A 44 -2.58 24.31 0.12
N ILE A 45 -1.90 23.82 -0.91
CA ILE A 45 -2.07 24.24 -2.29
C ILE A 45 -2.15 23.01 -3.17
N ASP A 46 -3.21 22.92 -3.96
CA ASP A 46 -3.53 21.85 -4.90
C ASP A 46 -3.53 22.36 -6.34
N LEU A 47 -3.38 21.47 -7.31
CA LEU A 47 -3.68 21.77 -8.69
C LEU A 47 -5.16 22.08 -8.85
N ALA A 48 -5.48 23.11 -9.61
CA ALA A 48 -6.85 23.43 -9.95
C ALA A 48 -7.55 22.27 -10.66
N MET A 49 -8.81 22.05 -10.32
CA MET A 49 -9.62 21.03 -10.97
C MET A 49 -10.10 21.55 -12.34
N PRO A 50 -10.46 20.67 -13.29
CA PRO A 50 -10.96 21.11 -14.59
C PRO A 50 -12.10 22.14 -14.52
N GLU A 51 -12.92 22.06 -13.47
CA GLU A 51 -14.05 22.99 -13.23
C GLU A 51 -13.61 24.40 -12.84
N ASP A 52 -12.38 24.58 -12.39
CA ASP A 52 -11.82 25.87 -11.98
C ASP A 52 -11.34 26.71 -13.18
N TYR A 53 -11.07 26.08 -14.33
CA TYR A 53 -10.64 26.73 -15.57
C TYR A 53 -11.83 27.38 -16.27
N LYS A 54 -12.00 28.71 -16.06
CA LYS A 54 -13.17 29.47 -16.55
C LYS A 54 -13.19 29.69 -18.04
N ASP A 55 -12.06 29.65 -18.71
CA ASP A 55 -11.86 29.85 -20.15
C ASP A 55 -12.04 28.55 -20.95
N ARG A 56 -12.34 27.46 -20.30
CA ARG A 56 -12.51 26.11 -20.87
C ARG A 56 -13.85 25.50 -20.47
N ASP A 57 -14.49 24.74 -21.40
CA ASP A 57 -15.74 24.00 -21.10
C ASP A 57 -15.49 22.63 -20.46
N TRP A 58 -14.53 22.55 -19.50
CA TRP A 58 -14.19 21.31 -18.81
C TRP A 58 -15.08 21.01 -17.59
N ARG A 59 -15.94 21.95 -17.23
CA ARG A 59 -16.93 21.73 -16.14
C ARG A 59 -17.91 20.62 -16.50
N LYS A 60 -18.29 20.53 -17.77
CA LYS A 60 -19.19 19.50 -18.28
C LYS A 60 -18.39 18.24 -18.63
N TRP A 61 -18.79 17.12 -18.06
CA TRP A 61 -18.23 15.84 -18.44
C TRP A 61 -18.82 15.39 -19.78
N SER A 62 -18.04 15.48 -20.85
CA SER A 62 -18.38 15.06 -22.21
C SER A 62 -17.13 14.51 -22.89
N LEU A 63 -17.30 13.55 -23.78
CA LEU A 63 -16.18 13.04 -24.59
C LEU A 63 -15.60 14.14 -25.50
N ASP A 64 -16.45 15.08 -25.94
CA ASP A 64 -16.05 16.21 -26.81
C ASP A 64 -15.13 17.22 -26.08
N THR A 65 -15.10 17.18 -24.75
CA THR A 65 -14.23 18.04 -23.91
C THR A 65 -12.93 17.36 -23.49
N LEU A 66 -12.67 16.15 -23.99
CA LEU A 66 -11.45 15.40 -23.77
C LEU A 66 -10.53 15.46 -25.00
N PRO A 67 -9.21 15.49 -24.82
CA PRO A 67 -8.51 15.46 -23.54
C PRO A 67 -8.56 16.79 -22.77
N VAL A 68 -8.55 16.71 -21.42
CA VAL A 68 -8.33 17.88 -20.57
C VAL A 68 -6.83 18.16 -20.53
N ASP A 69 -6.43 19.32 -21.03
CA ASP A 69 -5.03 19.73 -21.15
C ASP A 69 -4.79 21.16 -20.69
N PRO A 70 -4.31 21.37 -19.45
CA PRO A 70 -3.95 22.68 -18.93
C PRO A 70 -2.52 23.11 -19.25
N SER A 71 -1.81 22.41 -20.15
CA SER A 71 -0.41 22.71 -20.48
C SER A 71 -0.24 24.17 -20.91
N GLY A 72 0.80 24.82 -20.39
CA GLY A 72 1.05 26.26 -20.57
C GLY A 72 0.21 27.17 -19.68
N HIS A 73 -0.84 26.67 -19.01
CA HIS A 73 -1.78 27.46 -18.19
C HIS A 73 -2.15 26.77 -16.87
N TRP A 74 -1.21 25.99 -16.29
CA TRP A 74 -1.42 25.35 -15.00
C TRP A 74 -1.82 26.37 -13.94
N GLN A 75 -2.89 26.06 -13.21
CA GLN A 75 -3.37 26.88 -12.12
C GLN A 75 -3.26 26.11 -10.80
N TRP A 76 -2.82 26.83 -9.78
CA TRP A 76 -2.79 26.36 -8.42
C TRP A 76 -3.85 27.06 -7.60
N LYS A 77 -4.48 26.36 -6.67
CA LYS A 77 -5.48 26.92 -5.77
C LYS A 77 -5.21 26.49 -4.33
N ILE A 78 -5.69 27.27 -3.39
CA ILE A 78 -5.69 26.88 -1.98
C ILE A 78 -6.59 25.66 -1.83
N SER A 79 -6.09 24.66 -1.11
CA SER A 79 -6.82 23.41 -0.83
C SER A 79 -8.17 23.67 -0.17
N GLU A 80 -9.17 22.90 -0.55
CA GLU A 80 -10.51 22.94 0.04
C GLU A 80 -10.60 22.23 1.40
N GLU A 81 -9.52 21.64 1.86
CA GLU A 81 -9.46 21.00 3.17
C GLU A 81 -9.72 22.00 4.30
N ARG A 82 -10.40 21.51 5.34
CA ARG A 82 -10.81 22.35 6.48
C ARG A 82 -9.58 22.98 7.17
N GLY A 83 -9.50 24.28 7.13
CA GLY A 83 -8.42 25.05 7.78
C GLY A 83 -7.28 25.44 6.85
N ALA A 84 -7.09 24.82 5.67
CA ALA A 84 -5.99 25.10 4.75
C ALA A 84 -5.91 26.59 4.39
N GLY A 85 -7.01 27.20 3.98
CA GLY A 85 -7.04 28.64 3.63
C GLY A 85 -6.70 29.58 4.78
N SER A 86 -7.08 29.23 6.02
CA SER A 86 -6.70 30.00 7.20
C SER A 86 -5.20 29.88 7.47
N ARG A 87 -4.69 28.66 7.38
CA ARG A 87 -3.28 28.35 7.62
C ARG A 87 -2.37 29.00 6.57
N TYR A 88 -2.73 28.90 5.29
CA TYR A 88 -2.04 29.58 4.21
C TYR A 88 -1.93 31.09 4.46
N ARG A 89 -3.04 31.76 4.78
CA ARG A 89 -3.04 33.21 5.08
C ARG A 89 -2.15 33.58 6.28
N GLN A 90 -2.04 32.71 7.29
CA GLN A 90 -1.13 32.94 8.41
C GLN A 90 0.34 32.90 7.95
N ILE A 91 0.71 31.90 7.17
CA ILE A 91 2.08 31.75 6.64
C ILE A 91 2.43 32.93 5.75
N VAL A 92 1.54 33.29 4.81
CA VAL A 92 1.73 34.43 3.89
C VAL A 92 1.95 35.74 4.66
N ARG A 93 1.20 35.96 5.74
CA ARG A 93 1.38 37.14 6.61
C ARG A 93 2.78 37.19 7.20
N LEU A 94 3.34 36.04 7.59
CA LEU A 94 4.71 35.96 8.09
C LEU A 94 5.75 36.15 6.97
N ILE A 95 5.54 35.59 5.78
CA ILE A 95 6.41 35.79 4.62
C ILE A 95 6.49 37.27 4.24
N ARG A 96 5.38 38.02 4.32
CA ARG A 96 5.28 39.45 3.96
C ARG A 96 5.89 40.40 4.99
N ARG A 97 6.28 39.93 6.15
CA ARG A 97 6.95 40.78 7.14
C ARG A 97 8.22 41.39 6.56
N THR A 98 8.43 42.68 6.77
CA THR A 98 9.60 43.43 6.29
C THR A 98 10.89 43.05 7.01
N ASP A 99 10.78 42.55 8.24
CA ASP A 99 11.91 42.07 9.04
C ASP A 99 12.27 40.59 8.77
N VAL A 100 11.49 39.86 7.95
CA VAL A 100 11.86 38.54 7.44
C VAL A 100 12.65 38.73 6.15
N ASP A 101 13.90 38.28 6.15
CA ASP A 101 14.86 38.43 5.05
C ASP A 101 15.23 37.10 4.39
N CYS A 102 14.83 35.95 4.97
CA CYS A 102 15.13 34.62 4.46
C CYS A 102 14.05 33.62 4.85
N LEU A 103 13.67 32.76 3.93
CA LEU A 103 12.80 31.61 4.16
C LEU A 103 13.64 30.36 4.36
N VAL A 104 13.21 29.48 5.26
CA VAL A 104 13.88 28.21 5.49
C VAL A 104 12.85 27.08 5.34
N ASN A 105 13.07 26.23 4.34
CA ASN A 105 12.30 25.02 4.15
C ASN A 105 12.72 23.96 5.18
N ALA A 106 11.83 23.66 6.11
CA ALA A 106 11.97 22.59 7.10
C ALA A 106 10.81 21.60 7.04
N CYS A 107 10.15 21.51 5.88
CA CYS A 107 9.21 20.44 5.59
C CYS A 107 9.94 19.09 5.53
N ASP A 108 9.18 18.01 5.57
CA ASP A 108 9.74 16.66 5.56
C ASP A 108 10.77 16.51 4.42
N PRO A 109 11.89 15.80 4.63
CA PRO A 109 13.00 15.74 3.67
C PRO A 109 12.70 14.72 2.55
N ASP A 110 11.59 14.94 1.83
CA ASP A 110 11.15 14.14 0.68
C ASP A 110 10.52 15.04 -0.42
N ARG A 111 10.11 14.43 -1.53
CA ARG A 111 9.46 15.13 -2.65
C ARG A 111 8.20 15.88 -2.22
N GLU A 112 7.44 15.32 -1.29
CA GLU A 112 6.18 15.91 -0.83
C GLU A 112 6.43 17.16 0.02
N GLY A 113 7.39 17.08 0.96
CA GLY A 113 7.78 18.24 1.77
C GLY A 113 8.37 19.36 0.93
N GLU A 114 9.17 19.02 -0.09
CA GLU A 114 9.69 20.00 -1.07
C GLU A 114 8.53 20.68 -1.81
N ALA A 115 7.55 19.91 -2.31
CA ALA A 115 6.39 20.45 -2.98
C ALA A 115 5.53 21.36 -2.07
N ILE A 116 5.38 21.02 -0.79
CA ILE A 116 4.62 21.82 0.17
C ILE A 116 5.24 23.22 0.31
N PHE A 117 6.54 23.28 0.54
CA PHE A 117 7.25 24.57 0.72
C PHE A 117 7.25 25.41 -0.56
N ARG A 118 7.69 24.82 -1.69
CA ARG A 118 7.80 25.53 -2.98
C ARG A 118 6.47 26.12 -3.41
N ARG A 119 5.39 25.35 -3.33
CA ARG A 119 4.04 25.84 -3.70
C ARG A 119 3.60 27.03 -2.87
N ILE A 120 3.97 27.08 -1.58
CA ILE A 120 3.64 28.21 -0.70
C ILE A 120 4.47 29.43 -1.12
N ALA A 121 5.77 29.28 -1.33
CA ALA A 121 6.67 30.36 -1.72
C ALA A 121 6.34 30.92 -3.12
N ASP A 122 6.13 30.04 -4.10
CA ASP A 122 5.80 30.38 -5.48
C ASP A 122 4.44 31.07 -5.60
N MET A 123 3.41 30.55 -4.93
CA MET A 123 2.06 31.12 -4.96
C MET A 123 2.01 32.50 -4.31
N GLU A 124 2.87 32.76 -3.31
CA GLU A 124 3.05 34.07 -2.72
C GLU A 124 3.89 35.01 -3.58
N GLY A 125 4.70 34.46 -4.51
CA GLY A 125 5.63 35.23 -5.35
C GLY A 125 6.78 35.80 -4.51
N SER A 126 7.26 35.08 -3.53
CA SER A 126 8.39 35.50 -2.71
C SER A 126 9.69 35.51 -3.48
N HIS A 127 10.47 36.57 -3.35
CA HIS A 127 11.84 36.69 -3.91
C HIS A 127 12.90 36.69 -2.81
N LYS A 128 12.56 36.28 -1.60
CA LYS A 128 13.48 36.21 -0.48
C LYS A 128 14.43 35.03 -0.68
N PRO A 129 15.70 35.13 -0.23
CA PRO A 129 16.59 33.97 -0.21
C PRO A 129 15.98 32.77 0.51
N GLU A 130 16.20 31.59 -0.04
CA GLU A 130 15.65 30.35 0.46
C GLU A 130 16.75 29.36 0.82
N LEU A 131 16.61 28.74 2.00
CA LEU A 131 17.53 27.73 2.51
C LEU A 131 16.77 26.45 2.83
N ARG A 132 17.45 25.33 2.73
CA ARG A 132 16.93 24.01 3.10
C ARG A 132 17.50 23.56 4.44
N LEU A 133 16.62 23.32 5.41
CA LEU A 133 16.92 22.65 6.67
C LEU A 133 16.52 21.17 6.54
N TRP A 134 17.49 20.30 6.32
CA TRP A 134 17.27 18.87 6.12
C TRP A 134 17.33 18.14 7.47
N VAL A 135 16.19 17.70 8.00
CA VAL A 135 16.07 17.11 9.35
C VAL A 135 15.63 15.66 9.26
N ALA A 136 16.54 14.72 9.51
CA ALA A 136 16.24 13.28 9.54
C ALA A 136 15.86 12.78 10.94
N SER A 137 16.16 13.50 12.02
CA SER A 137 15.78 13.22 13.40
C SER A 137 15.34 14.49 14.12
N LEU A 138 14.33 14.38 14.99
CA LEU A 138 13.81 15.50 15.78
C LEU A 138 14.53 15.69 17.15
N GLU A 139 15.63 15.01 17.35
CA GLU A 139 16.52 15.25 18.50
C GLU A 139 17.20 16.62 18.41
N ALA A 140 17.44 17.25 19.55
CA ALA A 140 17.94 18.62 19.56
C ALA A 140 19.30 18.77 18.89
N GLU A 141 20.21 17.84 19.16
CA GLU A 141 21.54 17.80 18.58
C GLU A 141 21.51 17.64 17.06
N ALA A 142 20.64 16.75 16.54
CA ALA A 142 20.45 16.53 15.11
C ALA A 142 19.91 17.77 14.41
N ILE A 143 18.91 18.46 15.01
CA ILE A 143 18.37 19.71 14.47
C ILE A 143 19.44 20.81 14.45
N GLN A 144 20.22 20.93 15.52
CA GLN A 144 21.30 21.92 15.58
C GLN A 144 22.42 21.65 14.57
N ALA A 145 22.77 20.38 14.35
CA ALA A 145 23.72 19.98 13.31
C ALA A 145 23.19 20.34 11.91
N ALA A 146 21.92 19.96 11.61
CA ALA A 146 21.25 20.30 10.36
C ALA A 146 21.14 21.82 10.14
N TRP A 147 20.89 22.61 11.20
CA TRP A 147 20.86 24.06 11.12
C TRP A 147 22.20 24.68 10.69
N ARG A 148 23.31 24.13 11.18
CA ARG A 148 24.68 24.58 10.79
C ARG A 148 25.03 24.15 9.37
N ALA A 149 24.45 23.05 8.89
CA ALA A 149 24.72 22.46 7.58
C ALA A 149 23.70 22.87 6.49
N MET A 150 22.81 23.85 6.77
CA MET A 150 21.82 24.31 5.79
C MET A 150 22.47 24.71 4.47
N LYS A 151 21.81 24.34 3.38
CA LYS A 151 22.20 24.65 2.01
C LYS A 151 21.18 25.57 1.34
N PRO A 152 21.57 26.27 0.25
CA PRO A 152 20.61 26.95 -0.61
C PRO A 152 19.54 25.97 -1.12
N GLU A 153 18.30 26.42 -1.13
CA GLU A 153 17.14 25.64 -1.64
C GLU A 153 17.33 25.22 -3.11
N SER A 154 18.09 25.99 -3.88
CA SER A 154 18.41 25.69 -5.28
C SER A 154 19.18 24.38 -5.48
N GLU A 155 19.88 23.87 -4.47
CA GLU A 155 20.56 22.57 -4.54
C GLU A 155 19.56 21.39 -4.59
N TYR A 156 18.30 21.61 -4.17
CA TYR A 156 17.23 20.62 -4.17
C TYR A 156 16.27 20.77 -5.35
N GLN A 157 16.68 21.51 -6.39
CA GLN A 157 15.83 21.81 -7.55
C GLN A 157 15.37 20.56 -8.30
N GLY A 158 16.20 19.51 -8.39
CA GLY A 158 15.84 18.23 -9.01
C GLY A 158 14.68 17.55 -8.26
N LEU A 159 14.69 17.60 -6.94
CA LEU A 159 13.63 17.08 -6.07
C LEU A 159 12.31 17.84 -6.30
N ALA A 160 12.39 19.18 -6.38
CA ALA A 160 11.23 20.04 -6.67
C ALA A 160 10.62 19.74 -8.03
N TRP A 161 11.44 19.62 -9.08
CA TRP A 161 10.98 19.28 -10.42
C TRP A 161 10.31 17.90 -10.47
N SER A 162 10.94 16.91 -9.85
CA SER A 162 10.37 15.56 -9.76
C SER A 162 9.00 15.55 -9.08
N ALA A 163 8.84 16.30 -7.98
CA ALA A 163 7.57 16.45 -7.27
C ALA A 163 6.50 17.15 -8.13
N GLU A 164 6.87 18.22 -8.83
CA GLU A 164 5.96 18.97 -9.69
C GLU A 164 5.51 18.15 -10.89
N ILE A 165 6.44 17.53 -11.63
CA ILE A 165 6.14 16.66 -12.78
C ILE A 165 5.22 15.53 -12.35
N ARG A 166 5.51 14.87 -11.24
CA ARG A 166 4.66 13.82 -10.70
C ARG A 166 3.24 14.30 -10.44
N SER A 167 3.07 15.45 -9.79
CA SER A 167 1.74 16.00 -9.48
C SER A 167 0.95 16.29 -10.75
N LYS A 168 1.58 16.91 -11.77
CA LYS A 168 0.98 17.21 -13.06
C LYS A 168 0.66 15.96 -13.86
N ALA A 169 1.57 14.99 -13.89
CA ALA A 169 1.39 13.72 -14.59
C ALA A 169 0.23 12.90 -13.99
N ASP A 170 0.19 12.76 -12.67
CA ASP A 170 -0.87 12.03 -11.97
C ASP A 170 -2.23 12.72 -12.18
N TRP A 171 -2.27 14.05 -12.22
CA TRP A 171 -3.46 14.81 -12.53
C TRP A 171 -3.92 14.60 -13.98
N LEU A 172 -3.02 14.73 -14.97
CA LEU A 172 -3.34 14.54 -16.39
C LEU A 172 -3.88 13.13 -16.67
N ILE A 173 -3.15 12.12 -16.23
CA ILE A 173 -3.54 10.72 -16.45
C ILE A 173 -4.84 10.43 -15.71
N GLY A 174 -4.94 10.84 -14.45
CA GLY A 174 -6.11 10.60 -13.62
C GLY A 174 -7.37 11.25 -14.16
N MET A 175 -7.31 12.53 -14.56
CA MET A 175 -8.45 13.24 -15.10
C MET A 175 -8.91 12.68 -16.45
N ASN A 176 -7.99 12.52 -17.40
CA ASN A 176 -8.32 12.03 -18.72
C ASN A 176 -8.83 10.59 -18.69
N ALA A 177 -8.15 9.69 -17.98
CA ALA A 177 -8.58 8.32 -17.89
C ALA A 177 -9.89 8.15 -17.10
N SER A 178 -10.01 8.75 -15.92
CA SER A 178 -11.22 8.60 -15.12
C SER A 178 -12.47 9.14 -15.84
N ARG A 179 -12.36 10.28 -16.51
CA ARG A 179 -13.48 10.86 -17.28
C ARG A 179 -13.81 10.01 -18.50
N ALA A 180 -12.81 9.63 -19.32
CA ALA A 180 -13.02 8.82 -20.51
C ALA A 180 -13.73 7.50 -20.20
N TYR A 181 -13.17 6.72 -19.28
CA TYR A 181 -13.77 5.43 -18.90
C TYR A 181 -15.11 5.57 -18.20
N SER A 182 -15.31 6.60 -17.37
CA SER A 182 -16.61 6.83 -16.74
C SER A 182 -17.70 7.18 -17.75
N LEU A 183 -17.40 7.98 -18.75
CA LEU A 183 -18.34 8.36 -19.80
C LEU A 183 -18.64 7.21 -20.75
N LEU A 184 -17.61 6.50 -21.22
CA LEU A 184 -17.75 5.39 -22.16
C LEU A 184 -18.56 4.21 -21.58
N TYR A 185 -18.41 3.93 -20.30
CA TYR A 185 -19.04 2.78 -19.65
C TYR A 185 -20.21 3.16 -18.74
N ASN A 186 -20.61 4.44 -18.71
CA ASN A 186 -21.68 4.97 -17.87
C ASN A 186 -21.54 4.52 -16.40
N ALA A 187 -20.33 4.60 -15.87
CA ALA A 187 -19.98 4.18 -14.53
C ALA A 187 -19.07 5.22 -13.86
N ARG A 188 -18.94 5.20 -12.55
CA ARG A 188 -18.00 6.06 -11.85
C ARG A 188 -16.67 5.32 -11.64
N PHE A 189 -15.74 5.49 -12.55
CA PHE A 189 -14.41 4.91 -12.48
C PHE A 189 -13.36 5.93 -12.01
N SER A 190 -12.48 5.47 -11.14
CA SER A 190 -11.26 6.18 -10.75
C SER A 190 -10.06 5.42 -11.29
N VAL A 191 -9.39 6.01 -12.26
CA VAL A 191 -8.21 5.44 -12.92
C VAL A 191 -7.00 6.30 -12.57
N GLY A 192 -5.89 5.65 -12.24
CA GLY A 192 -4.66 6.35 -11.87
C GLY A 192 -3.43 5.53 -12.17
N ARG A 193 -2.30 6.19 -12.38
CA ARG A 193 -1.04 5.61 -12.83
C ARG A 193 -0.53 4.47 -11.92
N VAL A 194 -0.60 4.61 -10.62
CA VAL A 194 -0.17 3.58 -9.65
C VAL A 194 -1.35 2.72 -9.19
N GLN A 195 -2.50 3.34 -9.00
CA GLN A 195 -3.70 2.70 -8.47
C GLN A 195 -4.22 1.58 -9.39
N THR A 196 -4.26 1.82 -10.70
CA THR A 196 -4.84 0.87 -11.66
C THR A 196 -3.98 -0.39 -11.86
N PRO A 197 -2.66 -0.30 -12.02
CA PRO A 197 -1.81 -1.50 -12.03
C PRO A 197 -1.88 -2.30 -10.72
N THR A 198 -1.92 -1.64 -9.58
CA THR A 198 -2.06 -2.32 -8.27
C THR A 198 -3.38 -3.08 -8.19
N LEU A 199 -4.49 -2.49 -8.64
CA LEU A 199 -5.78 -3.18 -8.73
C LEU A 199 -5.73 -4.36 -9.70
N ALA A 200 -5.06 -4.19 -10.85
CA ALA A 200 -4.92 -5.25 -11.85
C ALA A 200 -4.17 -6.47 -11.31
N MET A 201 -3.12 -6.26 -10.50
CA MET A 201 -2.40 -7.35 -9.84
C MET A 201 -3.32 -8.17 -8.93
N ILE A 202 -4.14 -7.49 -8.12
CA ILE A 202 -5.08 -8.17 -7.20
C ILE A 202 -6.15 -8.92 -8.00
N ALA A 203 -6.77 -8.28 -8.99
CA ALA A 203 -7.83 -8.87 -9.79
C ALA A 203 -7.32 -10.09 -10.59
N GLU A 204 -6.11 -10.01 -11.13
CA GLU A 204 -5.51 -11.14 -11.85
C GLU A 204 -5.20 -12.31 -10.92
N ARG A 205 -4.69 -12.05 -9.71
CA ARG A 205 -4.50 -13.08 -8.69
C ARG A 205 -5.80 -13.78 -8.32
N ASP A 206 -6.88 -13.04 -8.12
CA ASP A 206 -8.20 -13.59 -7.82
C ASP A 206 -8.74 -14.42 -9.00
N ARG A 207 -8.47 -14.02 -10.25
CA ARG A 207 -8.80 -14.82 -11.45
C ARG A 207 -8.02 -16.11 -11.51
N GLN A 208 -6.72 -16.08 -11.24
CA GLN A 208 -5.88 -17.27 -11.19
C GLN A 208 -6.39 -18.27 -10.15
N ILE A 209 -6.76 -17.78 -8.97
CA ILE A 209 -7.34 -18.61 -7.90
C ILE A 209 -8.66 -19.23 -8.34
N ARG A 210 -9.57 -18.43 -8.89
CA ARG A 210 -10.91 -18.85 -9.30
C ARG A 210 -10.90 -19.82 -10.48
N ASN A 211 -9.96 -19.65 -11.40
CA ASN A 211 -9.84 -20.46 -12.60
C ASN A 211 -8.95 -21.69 -12.41
N HIS A 212 -8.31 -21.82 -11.24
CA HIS A 212 -7.45 -22.96 -10.95
C HIS A 212 -8.28 -24.26 -10.94
N LYS A 213 -7.77 -25.25 -11.65
CA LYS A 213 -8.30 -26.61 -11.63
C LYS A 213 -7.30 -27.47 -10.89
N PRO A 214 -7.65 -28.01 -9.72
CA PRO A 214 -6.77 -28.91 -9.00
C PRO A 214 -6.43 -30.13 -9.89
N VAL A 215 -5.16 -30.43 -9.98
CA VAL A 215 -4.64 -31.62 -10.66
C VAL A 215 -4.08 -32.53 -9.59
N PRO A 216 -4.61 -33.75 -9.44
CA PRO A 216 -4.09 -34.70 -8.47
C PRO A 216 -2.71 -35.19 -8.88
N PHE A 217 -1.87 -35.45 -7.90
CA PHE A 217 -0.58 -36.10 -8.05
C PHE A 217 -0.32 -37.02 -6.85
N TRP A 218 0.60 -37.97 -7.03
CA TRP A 218 0.97 -38.90 -5.97
C TRP A 218 2.47 -38.85 -5.77
N THR A 219 2.91 -39.04 -4.53
CA THR A 219 4.32 -39.11 -4.14
C THR A 219 4.54 -40.38 -3.33
N VAL A 220 5.53 -41.15 -3.67
CA VAL A 220 5.91 -42.34 -2.91
C VAL A 220 6.94 -41.93 -1.86
N ILE A 221 6.65 -42.24 -0.60
CA ILE A 221 7.51 -41.90 0.53
C ILE A 221 7.98 -43.18 1.20
N ALA A 222 9.30 -43.36 1.27
CA ALA A 222 9.97 -44.47 1.97
C ALA A 222 10.53 -43.98 3.30
N ASP A 223 10.11 -44.60 4.41
CA ASP A 223 10.62 -44.30 5.72
C ASP A 223 11.95 -45.04 5.94
N MET A 224 13.01 -44.28 6.17
CA MET A 224 14.38 -44.75 6.32
C MET A 224 14.83 -44.79 7.79
N GLY A 225 13.89 -44.69 8.76
CA GLY A 225 14.21 -44.69 10.18
C GLY A 225 14.70 -43.33 10.69
N GLY A 226 13.80 -42.39 10.86
CA GLY A 226 14.08 -41.02 11.31
C GLY A 226 14.32 -40.00 10.19
N TRP A 227 14.36 -40.45 8.93
CA TRP A 227 14.36 -39.61 7.74
C TRP A 227 13.60 -40.31 6.63
N ARG A 228 13.29 -39.59 5.52
CA ARG A 228 12.43 -40.06 4.45
C ARG A 228 13.04 -39.80 3.09
N LEU A 229 12.84 -40.74 2.15
CA LEU A 229 13.06 -40.53 0.74
C LEU A 229 11.72 -40.34 0.05
N SER A 230 11.57 -39.27 -0.74
CA SER A 230 10.35 -38.97 -1.49
C SER A 230 10.65 -39.04 -3.01
N SER A 231 9.76 -39.69 -3.75
CA SER A 231 9.82 -39.66 -5.22
C SER A 231 9.44 -38.26 -5.73
N GLU A 232 9.72 -38.00 -7.02
CA GLU A 232 9.08 -36.91 -7.74
C GLU A 232 7.56 -37.12 -7.80
N ARG A 233 6.83 -36.07 -8.19
CA ARG A 233 5.38 -36.15 -8.41
C ARG A 233 5.05 -37.11 -9.54
N ILE A 234 4.03 -37.92 -9.33
CA ILE A 234 3.55 -38.94 -10.26
C ILE A 234 2.09 -38.61 -10.62
N ASP A 235 1.77 -38.56 -11.91
CA ASP A 235 0.45 -38.13 -12.38
C ASP A 235 -0.59 -39.28 -12.40
N SER A 236 -0.17 -40.51 -12.07
CA SER A 236 -1.03 -41.71 -12.07
C SER A 236 -0.97 -42.44 -10.72
N LYS A 237 -2.13 -42.70 -10.14
CA LYS A 237 -2.25 -43.46 -8.89
C LYS A 237 -1.71 -44.89 -9.05
N ASP A 238 -2.04 -45.55 -10.14
CA ASP A 238 -1.59 -46.92 -10.40
C ASP A 238 -0.08 -46.98 -10.54
N ALA A 239 0.53 -46.01 -11.19
CA ALA A 239 1.99 -45.93 -11.31
C ALA A 239 2.64 -45.66 -9.93
N ALA A 240 2.04 -44.85 -9.11
CA ALA A 240 2.52 -44.61 -7.75
C ALA A 240 2.37 -45.83 -6.85
N MET A 241 1.29 -46.58 -6.95
CA MET A 241 1.09 -47.85 -6.23
C MET A 241 2.07 -48.93 -6.66
N LEU A 242 2.35 -49.04 -7.99
CA LEU A 242 3.35 -49.96 -8.51
C LEU A 242 4.72 -49.59 -7.95
N LEU A 243 5.13 -48.33 -8.04
CA LEU A 243 6.42 -47.86 -7.52
C LEU A 243 6.51 -48.07 -6.00
N CYS A 244 5.43 -47.88 -5.26
CA CYS A 244 5.36 -48.13 -3.81
C CYS A 244 5.69 -49.59 -3.50
N GLY A 245 5.04 -50.57 -4.21
CA GLY A 245 5.32 -51.99 -4.04
C GLY A 245 6.77 -52.36 -4.39
N GLN A 246 7.32 -51.76 -5.44
CA GLN A 246 8.74 -51.94 -5.79
C GLN A 246 9.68 -51.38 -4.73
N ALA A 247 9.36 -50.19 -4.21
CA ALA A 247 10.17 -49.51 -3.20
C ALA A 247 10.15 -50.21 -1.82
N GLU A 248 9.03 -50.88 -1.46
CA GLU A 248 8.88 -51.58 -0.19
C GLU A 248 9.88 -52.74 -0.05
N HIS A 249 10.17 -53.44 -1.14
CA HIS A 249 11.09 -54.56 -1.15
C HIS A 249 12.45 -54.25 -1.79
N GLY A 250 12.54 -53.08 -2.41
CA GLY A 250 13.69 -52.63 -3.17
C GLY A 250 14.88 -52.16 -2.35
N ARG A 251 15.97 -51.91 -3.06
CA ARG A 251 17.17 -51.29 -2.49
C ARG A 251 17.37 -49.94 -3.16
N PHE A 252 17.65 -48.94 -2.36
CA PHE A 252 17.97 -47.60 -2.86
C PHE A 252 19.49 -47.43 -2.93
N ARG A 253 20.01 -47.19 -4.12
CA ARG A 253 21.40 -46.78 -4.33
C ARG A 253 21.48 -45.26 -4.17
N ILE A 254 22.35 -44.80 -3.31
CA ILE A 254 22.61 -43.38 -3.13
C ILE A 254 23.43 -42.88 -4.33
N MET A 255 22.85 -41.93 -5.05
CA MET A 255 23.46 -41.33 -6.26
C MET A 255 24.31 -40.13 -5.93
N SER A 256 23.90 -39.34 -4.93
CA SER A 256 24.69 -38.23 -4.42
C SER A 256 24.27 -37.86 -2.99
N VAL A 257 25.24 -37.38 -2.21
CA VAL A 257 25.02 -36.76 -0.92
C VAL A 257 25.74 -35.40 -0.91
N ASN A 258 24.98 -34.35 -0.99
CA ASN A 258 25.50 -32.98 -0.99
C ASN A 258 25.27 -32.35 0.40
N ARG A 259 26.35 -32.13 1.15
CA ARG A 259 26.33 -31.42 2.44
C ARG A 259 26.99 -30.08 2.28
N ARG A 260 26.22 -29.02 2.48
CA ARG A 260 26.76 -27.67 2.42
C ARG A 260 26.44 -26.89 3.69
N ARG A 261 27.45 -26.26 4.22
CA ARG A 261 27.27 -25.25 5.27
C ARG A 261 26.80 -23.96 4.60
N VAL A 262 25.67 -23.47 5.08
CA VAL A 262 25.06 -22.21 4.61
C VAL A 262 25.16 -21.21 5.75
N ASN A 263 25.59 -20.00 5.41
CA ASN A 263 25.67 -18.87 6.32
C ASN A 263 24.68 -17.82 5.83
N ASP A 264 23.54 -17.70 6.50
CA ASP A 264 22.57 -16.64 6.25
C ASP A 264 23.02 -15.38 6.99
N ARG A 265 23.39 -14.37 6.21
CA ARG A 265 23.82 -13.09 6.79
C ARG A 265 22.68 -12.43 7.56
N PRO A 266 23.00 -11.58 8.53
CA PRO A 266 22.04 -10.72 9.21
C PRO A 266 21.16 -9.95 8.23
N PRO A 267 19.86 -9.79 8.53
CA PRO A 267 19.00 -8.93 7.73
C PRO A 267 19.45 -7.48 7.89
N ARG A 268 19.20 -6.67 6.85
CA ARG A 268 19.48 -5.25 6.93
C ARG A 268 18.50 -4.55 7.85
N LEU A 269 18.81 -3.32 8.25
CA LEU A 269 17.90 -2.44 8.96
C LEU A 269 16.61 -2.22 8.14
N TYR A 270 15.60 -1.61 8.73
CA TYR A 270 14.34 -1.36 8.05
C TYR A 270 14.36 -0.11 7.18
N ASP A 271 13.88 -0.26 5.94
CA ASP A 271 13.14 0.76 5.23
C ASP A 271 11.66 0.71 5.62
N LEU A 272 10.85 1.66 5.18
CA LEU A 272 9.42 1.69 5.48
C LEU A 272 8.70 0.45 4.95
N THR A 273 8.97 0.04 3.71
CA THR A 273 8.29 -1.11 3.09
C THR A 273 8.63 -2.42 3.80
N GLY A 274 9.87 -2.61 4.19
CA GLY A 274 10.31 -3.78 4.97
C GLY A 274 9.59 -3.88 6.30
N LEU A 275 9.51 -2.78 7.04
CA LEU A 275 8.77 -2.71 8.30
C LEU A 275 7.28 -3.00 8.09
N GLN A 276 6.64 -2.38 7.12
CA GLN A 276 5.22 -2.63 6.82
C GLN A 276 4.94 -4.09 6.47
N LYS A 277 5.83 -4.75 5.70
CA LYS A 277 5.72 -6.18 5.39
C LYS A 277 5.77 -7.05 6.65
N ASP A 278 6.72 -6.80 7.54
CA ASP A 278 6.87 -7.59 8.76
C ASP A 278 5.71 -7.33 9.74
N MET A 279 5.27 -6.08 9.92
CA MET A 279 4.10 -5.78 10.76
C MET A 279 2.81 -6.42 10.22
N SER A 280 2.66 -6.50 8.90
CA SER A 280 1.53 -7.21 8.28
C SER A 280 1.61 -8.72 8.51
N ARG A 281 2.79 -9.35 8.34
CA ARG A 281 3.00 -10.78 8.57
C ARG A 281 2.78 -11.17 10.02
N MET A 282 3.39 -10.44 10.95
CA MET A 282 3.38 -10.76 12.38
C MET A 282 2.04 -10.44 13.03
N TYR A 283 1.49 -9.26 12.77
CA TYR A 283 0.35 -8.74 13.53
C TYR A 283 -0.88 -8.46 12.67
N GLY A 284 -0.81 -8.66 11.35
CA GLY A 284 -1.91 -8.31 10.44
C GLY A 284 -2.19 -6.81 10.38
N MET A 285 -1.19 -5.97 10.73
CA MET A 285 -1.32 -4.53 10.62
C MET A 285 -1.32 -4.10 9.16
N THR A 286 -2.17 -3.13 8.82
CA THR A 286 -2.13 -2.54 7.48
C THR A 286 -0.91 -1.63 7.32
N ALA A 287 -0.46 -1.44 6.09
CA ALA A 287 0.64 -0.54 5.78
C ALA A 287 0.38 0.89 6.27
N ALA A 288 -0.88 1.35 6.17
CA ALA A 288 -1.28 2.68 6.64
C ALA A 288 -1.22 2.79 8.18
N ARG A 289 -1.67 1.76 8.92
CA ARG A 289 -1.56 1.74 10.39
C ARG A 289 -0.11 1.72 10.84
N THR A 290 0.73 0.92 10.18
CA THR A 290 2.17 0.87 10.48
C THR A 290 2.83 2.23 10.25
N LEU A 291 2.53 2.90 9.13
CA LEU A 291 3.06 4.24 8.85
C LEU A 291 2.56 5.27 9.87
N ALA A 292 1.28 5.22 10.24
CA ALA A 292 0.72 6.16 11.23
C ALA A 292 1.40 6.01 12.60
N ALA A 293 1.57 4.78 13.08
CA ALA A 293 2.28 4.49 14.33
C ALA A 293 3.74 4.95 14.26
N LEU A 294 4.46 4.62 13.19
CA LEU A 294 5.84 5.05 13.00
C LEU A 294 5.98 6.57 12.90
N GLN A 295 5.05 7.25 12.21
CA GLN A 295 5.02 8.71 12.12
C GLN A 295 4.86 9.35 13.50
N HIS A 296 3.99 8.80 14.35
CA HIS A 296 3.82 9.30 15.71
C HIS A 296 5.06 9.02 16.58
N LEU A 297 5.69 7.87 16.44
CA LEU A 297 6.97 7.57 17.12
C LEU A 297 8.08 8.57 16.73
N TYR A 298 8.16 8.94 15.44
CA TYR A 298 9.06 9.99 14.98
C TYR A 298 8.74 11.36 15.62
N GLU A 299 7.45 11.73 15.67
CA GLU A 299 7.01 12.99 16.30
C GLU A 299 7.26 13.02 17.83
N LEU A 300 7.21 11.86 18.48
CA LEU A 300 7.64 11.67 19.88
C LEU A 300 9.17 11.64 20.05
N LYS A 301 9.95 11.75 18.97
CA LYS A 301 11.41 11.66 18.95
C LYS A 301 11.96 10.29 19.37
N LEU A 302 11.20 9.22 19.16
CA LEU A 302 11.58 7.86 19.55
C LEU A 302 12.12 7.04 18.37
N ALA A 303 11.86 7.47 17.13
CA ALA A 303 12.36 6.85 15.91
C ALA A 303 12.89 7.90 14.93
N THR A 304 13.76 7.48 13.99
CA THR A 304 14.21 8.30 12.86
C THR A 304 13.08 8.49 11.84
N TYR A 305 13.34 9.29 10.78
CA TYR A 305 12.34 9.63 9.77
C TYR A 305 11.66 8.40 9.13
N PRO A 306 10.33 8.36 9.06
CA PRO A 306 9.59 7.15 8.72
C PRO A 306 9.58 6.78 7.23
N ARG A 307 9.70 7.76 6.31
CA ARG A 307 9.49 7.55 4.88
C ARG A 307 10.81 7.35 4.14
N THR A 308 11.61 6.42 4.61
CA THR A 308 12.90 6.06 4.00
C THR A 308 12.78 4.80 3.15
N ASP A 309 13.53 4.74 2.07
CA ASP A 309 13.79 3.57 1.22
C ASP A 309 15.15 2.92 1.53
N SER A 310 16.01 3.59 2.31
CA SER A 310 17.29 3.04 2.71
C SER A 310 17.18 1.99 3.82
N ARG A 311 17.96 0.94 3.69
CA ARG A 311 18.19 -0.12 4.70
C ARG A 311 19.57 -0.01 5.32
N TYR A 312 20.24 1.13 5.10
CA TYR A 312 21.60 1.42 5.56
C TYR A 312 21.63 2.74 6.29
N ILE A 313 22.69 2.92 7.05
CA ILE A 313 23.05 4.19 7.68
C ILE A 313 24.33 4.75 7.03
N THR A 314 24.61 6.01 7.28
CA THR A 314 25.87 6.63 6.88
C THR A 314 26.99 6.34 7.88
N HIS A 315 28.23 6.67 7.50
CA HIS A 315 29.38 6.62 8.43
C HIS A 315 29.18 7.55 9.63
N ASP A 316 28.55 8.70 9.41
CA ASP A 316 28.26 9.67 10.48
C ASP A 316 27.24 9.14 11.51
N ASP A 317 26.34 8.24 11.09
CA ASP A 317 25.36 7.60 11.98
C ASP A 317 25.93 6.41 12.78
N LEU A 318 27.12 5.91 12.41
CA LEU A 318 27.71 4.72 13.03
C LEU A 318 27.97 4.91 14.52
N GLU A 319 28.42 6.09 14.91
CA GLU A 319 28.64 6.43 16.33
C GLU A 319 27.33 6.40 17.11
N THR A 320 26.26 6.91 16.54
CA THR A 320 24.91 6.86 17.12
C THR A 320 24.42 5.42 17.29
N LEU A 321 24.55 4.59 16.26
CA LEU A 321 24.15 3.17 16.34
C LEU A 321 24.99 2.45 17.40
N THR A 322 26.28 2.69 17.47
CA THR A 322 27.18 2.10 18.48
C THR A 322 26.75 2.49 19.89
N ALA A 323 26.47 3.77 20.12
CA ALA A 323 25.99 4.27 21.40
C ALA A 323 24.63 3.65 21.81
N LEU A 324 23.70 3.45 20.86
CA LEU A 324 22.43 2.77 21.08
C LEU A 324 22.65 1.33 21.56
N LEU A 325 23.54 0.59 20.94
CA LEU A 325 23.87 -0.80 21.30
C LEU A 325 24.56 -0.89 22.68
N GLU A 326 25.54 -0.04 22.95
CA GLU A 326 26.32 0.01 24.18
C GLU A 326 25.49 0.47 25.38
N SER A 327 24.46 1.27 25.17
CA SER A 327 23.61 1.79 26.25
C SER A 327 22.93 0.68 27.06
N GLY A 328 22.78 -0.52 26.48
CA GLY A 328 22.07 -1.67 27.08
C GLY A 328 20.57 -1.44 27.32
N ARG A 329 20.08 -0.20 27.22
CA ARG A 329 18.68 0.18 27.48
C ARG A 329 17.72 -0.47 26.51
N LEU A 330 18.13 -0.63 25.25
CA LEU A 330 17.32 -1.20 24.18
C LEU A 330 17.44 -2.73 24.07
N ALA A 331 18.17 -3.38 24.96
CA ALA A 331 18.16 -4.83 25.09
C ALA A 331 17.07 -5.27 26.08
N GLN A 332 16.99 -4.62 27.24
CA GLN A 332 16.05 -4.98 28.30
C GLN A 332 14.59 -4.76 27.85
N GLY A 333 13.78 -5.80 27.91
CA GLY A 333 12.36 -5.77 27.54
C GLY A 333 12.06 -5.95 26.04
N PHE A 334 13.07 -5.92 25.17
CA PHE A 334 12.90 -6.10 23.72
C PHE A 334 13.47 -7.42 23.21
N VAL A 335 14.59 -7.85 23.77
CA VAL A 335 15.37 -9.01 23.34
C VAL A 335 15.69 -9.89 24.55
N THR A 336 15.71 -11.21 24.37
CA THR A 336 16.19 -12.13 25.40
C THR A 336 17.70 -12.01 25.56
N ARG A 337 18.24 -12.44 26.69
CA ARG A 337 19.69 -12.41 26.94
C ARG A 337 20.47 -13.20 25.88
N GLU A 338 19.92 -14.32 25.44
CA GLU A 338 20.48 -15.21 24.42
C GLU A 338 20.41 -14.59 23.02
N GLY A 339 19.49 -13.63 22.79
CA GLY A 339 19.33 -12.91 21.54
C GLY A 339 20.28 -11.74 21.37
N ILE A 340 20.96 -11.31 22.43
CA ILE A 340 21.94 -10.21 22.33
C ILE A 340 23.24 -10.76 21.75
N PRO A 341 23.72 -10.25 20.59
CA PRO A 341 25.00 -10.69 20.04
C PRO A 341 26.16 -10.44 21.00
N GLY A 342 27.05 -11.45 21.16
CA GLY A 342 28.24 -11.31 22.01
C GLY A 342 29.23 -10.26 21.47
N HIS A 343 29.26 -10.07 20.14
CA HIS A 343 30.10 -9.11 19.44
C HIS A 343 29.27 -8.42 18.34
N PRO A 344 28.48 -7.39 18.69
CA PRO A 344 27.72 -6.63 17.70
C PRO A 344 28.61 -6.04 16.61
N ARG A 345 28.18 -6.08 15.35
CA ARG A 345 28.91 -5.61 14.16
C ARG A 345 28.16 -4.45 13.49
N PRO A 346 28.15 -3.26 14.09
CA PRO A 346 27.38 -2.12 13.58
C PRO A 346 27.85 -1.66 12.19
N GLU A 347 29.10 -1.91 11.81
CA GLU A 347 29.66 -1.62 10.50
C GLU A 347 28.93 -2.32 9.33
N LEU A 348 28.23 -3.44 9.60
CA LEU A 348 27.41 -4.12 8.60
C LEU A 348 26.21 -3.29 8.13
N ALA A 349 25.78 -2.33 8.93
CA ALA A 349 24.67 -1.44 8.63
C ALA A 349 25.10 -0.22 7.79
N VAL A 350 26.40 0.04 7.65
CA VAL A 350 26.94 1.25 7.00
C VAL A 350 27.09 1.06 5.50
N ASN A 351 26.52 1.98 4.71
CA ASN A 351 26.80 2.09 3.28
C ASN A 351 26.34 3.46 2.76
N ASP A 352 27.26 4.45 2.75
CA ASP A 352 26.96 5.82 2.32
C ASP A 352 26.44 5.90 0.88
N ALA A 353 26.93 5.06 -0.03
CA ALA A 353 26.51 5.04 -1.43
C ALA A 353 25.03 4.59 -1.62
N LYS A 354 24.46 3.91 -0.63
CA LYS A 354 23.08 3.42 -0.62
C LYS A 354 22.15 4.23 0.30
N VAL A 355 22.59 5.41 0.71
CA VAL A 355 21.79 6.37 1.49
C VAL A 355 21.60 7.61 0.63
N ALA A 356 20.49 7.67 -0.09
CA ALA A 356 20.23 8.76 -1.05
C ALA A 356 19.54 10.00 -0.42
N GLY A 357 19.39 10.05 0.88
CA GLY A 357 18.73 11.20 1.55
C GLY A 357 18.32 10.90 2.98
N HIS A 358 17.88 9.67 3.23
CA HIS A 358 17.49 9.20 4.56
C HIS A 358 18.19 7.92 4.90
N THR A 359 18.59 7.81 6.17
CA THR A 359 19.11 6.57 6.72
C THR A 359 17.97 5.60 7.02
N ALA A 360 18.30 4.35 7.32
CA ALA A 360 17.35 3.34 7.76
C ALA A 360 16.59 3.78 9.02
N ILE A 361 15.45 3.14 9.26
CA ILE A 361 14.65 3.35 10.47
C ILE A 361 15.37 2.77 11.67
N LEU A 362 15.67 3.64 12.65
CA LEU A 362 16.30 3.30 13.92
C LEU A 362 15.50 3.88 15.09
N PRO A 363 15.60 3.27 16.29
CA PRO A 363 15.20 3.95 17.51
C PRO A 363 16.16 5.10 17.81
N THR A 364 15.77 6.04 18.68
CA THR A 364 16.64 7.12 19.16
C THR A 364 17.08 6.88 20.60
N MET A 365 18.07 7.66 21.05
CA MET A 365 18.55 7.65 22.46
C MET A 365 17.48 8.13 23.44
N GLN A 366 16.37 8.72 22.97
CA GLN A 366 15.26 9.18 23.78
C GLN A 366 14.33 8.05 24.26
N LEU A 367 14.46 6.84 23.68
CA LEU A 367 13.64 5.70 24.06
C LEU A 367 14.09 5.16 25.42
N ASP A 368 13.16 5.07 26.36
CA ASP A 368 13.32 4.44 27.67
C ASP A 368 12.06 3.64 28.06
N ALA A 369 12.15 2.90 29.14
CA ALA A 369 11.05 2.04 29.62
C ALA A 369 9.76 2.82 29.93
N GLY A 370 9.87 4.02 30.52
CA GLY A 370 8.69 4.84 30.85
C GLY A 370 7.99 5.37 29.62
N LYS A 371 8.73 5.77 28.60
CA LYS A 371 8.15 6.19 27.30
C LYS A 371 7.51 5.03 26.56
N LEU A 372 8.10 3.85 26.64
CA LEU A 372 7.53 2.62 26.05
C LEU A 372 6.16 2.26 26.67
N GLU A 373 6.01 2.42 27.98
CA GLU A 373 4.73 2.18 28.66
C GLU A 373 3.63 3.14 28.21
N GLY A 374 3.99 4.39 27.86
CA GLY A 374 3.07 5.40 27.39
C GLY A 374 2.60 5.22 25.94
N LEU A 375 3.18 4.30 25.16
CA LEU A 375 2.81 4.04 23.78
C LEU A 375 1.51 3.22 23.69
N ASP A 376 0.74 3.45 22.63
CA ASP A 376 -0.36 2.56 22.29
C ASP A 376 0.11 1.16 21.81
N ASP A 377 -0.82 0.26 21.58
CA ASP A 377 -0.50 -1.13 21.22
C ASP A 377 0.20 -1.25 19.85
N ASP A 378 -0.24 -0.44 18.86
CA ASP A 378 0.37 -0.43 17.52
C ASP A 378 1.77 0.18 17.56
N GLU A 379 1.95 1.29 18.26
CA GLU A 379 3.24 1.97 18.44
C GLU A 379 4.25 1.09 19.16
N ARG A 380 3.80 0.39 20.23
CA ARG A 380 4.64 -0.53 20.97
C ARG A 380 5.11 -1.72 20.13
N LYS A 381 4.22 -2.29 19.30
CA LYS A 381 4.56 -3.37 18.37
C LYS A 381 5.57 -2.89 17.33
N VAL A 382 5.33 -1.72 16.72
CA VAL A 382 6.24 -1.13 15.72
C VAL A 382 7.61 -0.85 16.33
N MET A 383 7.65 -0.20 17.49
CA MET A 383 8.92 0.10 18.18
C MET A 383 9.68 -1.19 18.57
N THR A 384 8.98 -2.17 19.12
CA THR A 384 9.59 -3.47 19.47
C THR A 384 10.22 -4.12 18.24
N ARG A 385 9.53 -4.07 17.09
CA ARG A 385 10.07 -4.66 15.86
C ARG A 385 11.29 -3.91 15.33
N ILE A 386 11.30 -2.58 15.42
CA ILE A 386 12.45 -1.74 15.03
C ILE A 386 13.67 -2.08 15.90
N VAL A 387 13.51 -2.12 17.22
CA VAL A 387 14.60 -2.44 18.14
C VAL A 387 15.15 -3.85 17.90
N ARG A 388 14.27 -4.84 17.71
CA ARG A 388 14.70 -6.22 17.40
C ARG A 388 15.48 -6.29 16.10
N ARG A 389 15.02 -5.60 15.03
CA ARG A 389 15.71 -5.54 13.75
C ARG A 389 17.08 -4.87 13.88
N MET A 390 17.23 -3.87 14.73
CA MET A 390 18.52 -3.25 15.01
C MET A 390 19.50 -4.29 15.56
N TRP A 391 19.08 -5.12 16.54
CA TRP A 391 19.91 -6.20 17.09
C TRP A 391 20.17 -7.33 16.10
N GLU A 392 19.19 -7.71 15.31
CA GLU A 392 19.35 -8.70 14.22
C GLU A 392 20.41 -8.23 13.22
N ALA A 393 20.35 -6.98 12.78
CA ALA A 393 21.19 -6.44 11.71
C ALA A 393 22.68 -6.40 12.06
N VAL A 394 23.01 -6.34 13.35
CA VAL A 394 24.39 -6.32 13.85
C VAL A 394 24.85 -7.67 14.38
N GLY A 395 24.01 -8.71 14.31
CA GLY A 395 24.26 -10.02 14.85
C GLY A 395 25.22 -10.88 14.03
N ASP A 396 25.46 -12.09 14.51
CA ASP A 396 26.23 -13.11 13.79
C ASP A 396 25.39 -13.78 12.71
N ASP A 397 26.05 -14.40 11.74
CA ASP A 397 25.37 -15.17 10.70
C ASP A 397 24.61 -16.35 11.34
N HIS A 398 23.40 -16.61 10.84
CA HIS A 398 22.72 -17.87 11.10
C HIS A 398 23.40 -18.98 10.28
N VAL A 399 23.93 -19.98 10.97
CA VAL A 399 24.67 -21.06 10.33
C VAL A 399 23.90 -22.35 10.42
N HIS A 400 23.67 -22.98 9.27
CA HIS A 400 22.99 -24.26 9.19
C HIS A 400 23.61 -25.17 8.14
N ILE A 401 23.39 -26.48 8.28
CA ILE A 401 23.85 -27.49 7.32
C ILE A 401 22.66 -28.01 6.55
N VAL A 402 22.67 -27.76 5.25
CA VAL A 402 21.70 -28.35 4.31
C VAL A 402 22.29 -29.63 3.74
N THR A 403 21.62 -30.76 3.99
CA THR A 403 21.97 -32.06 3.40
C THR A 403 20.91 -32.44 2.37
N GLU A 404 21.32 -32.65 1.13
CA GLU A 404 20.47 -33.11 0.04
C GLU A 404 20.96 -34.49 -0.41
N VAL A 405 20.05 -35.46 -0.46
CA VAL A 405 20.33 -36.83 -0.88
C VAL A 405 19.49 -37.12 -2.11
N LYS A 406 20.13 -37.72 -3.12
CA LYS A 406 19.45 -38.31 -4.26
C LYS A 406 19.73 -39.80 -4.28
N ALA A 407 18.70 -40.60 -4.50
CA ALA A 407 18.77 -42.07 -4.55
C ALA A 407 17.94 -42.61 -5.69
N ARG A 408 18.33 -43.78 -6.23
CA ARG A 408 17.54 -44.52 -7.20
C ARG A 408 17.21 -45.89 -6.65
N LEU A 409 16.05 -46.39 -7.01
CA LEU A 409 15.68 -47.77 -6.73
C LEU A 409 16.53 -48.69 -7.64
N SER A 410 17.24 -49.66 -7.06
CA SER A 410 18.32 -50.42 -7.72
C SER A 410 17.82 -51.37 -8.81
N ASP A 411 16.57 -51.81 -8.76
CA ASP A 411 15.98 -52.83 -9.62
C ASP A 411 15.09 -52.25 -10.74
N ASP A 412 14.97 -50.95 -10.83
CA ASP A 412 14.20 -50.29 -11.86
C ASP A 412 14.70 -48.88 -12.12
N THR A 413 14.82 -48.59 -13.40
CA THR A 413 14.41 -47.41 -14.11
C THR A 413 14.67 -46.06 -13.45
N ASP A 414 14.81 -45.06 -14.19
CA ASP A 414 14.99 -43.62 -14.10
C ASP A 414 14.25 -42.85 -12.97
N ARG A 415 13.59 -43.52 -12.03
CA ARG A 415 12.86 -42.85 -10.93
C ARG A 415 13.81 -42.42 -9.81
N GLU A 416 13.93 -41.12 -9.62
CA GLU A 416 14.73 -40.49 -8.60
C GLU A 416 13.90 -40.30 -7.32
N PHE A 417 14.52 -40.57 -6.21
CA PHE A 417 14.02 -40.21 -4.88
C PHE A 417 14.97 -39.20 -4.26
N SER A 418 14.43 -38.25 -3.53
CA SER A 418 15.22 -37.24 -2.88
C SER A 418 14.85 -37.07 -1.40
N SER A 419 15.79 -36.53 -0.64
CA SER A 419 15.58 -36.11 0.73
C SER A 419 16.36 -34.85 0.99
N ARG A 420 15.83 -33.99 1.84
CA ARG A 420 16.50 -32.77 2.29
C ARG A 420 16.35 -32.63 3.82
N SER A 421 17.45 -32.33 4.49
CA SER A 421 17.42 -31.89 5.89
C SER A 421 18.09 -30.54 6.02
N ASP A 422 17.67 -29.81 7.05
CA ASP A 422 18.24 -28.54 7.40
C ASP A 422 18.47 -28.52 8.92
N GLU A 423 19.75 -28.45 9.32
CA GLU A 423 20.18 -28.54 10.71
C GLU A 423 20.86 -27.26 11.15
N THR A 424 20.26 -26.53 12.09
CA THR A 424 20.85 -25.32 12.65
C THR A 424 22.09 -25.65 13.50
N VAL A 425 23.22 -25.07 13.12
CA VAL A 425 24.50 -25.14 13.86
C VAL A 425 24.62 -23.96 14.83
N SER A 426 24.28 -22.78 14.39
CA SER A 426 24.25 -21.56 15.21
C SER A 426 23.04 -20.71 14.84
N ALA A 427 22.25 -20.32 15.83
CA ALA A 427 21.08 -19.49 15.61
C ALA A 427 21.46 -18.10 15.05
N GLY A 428 22.63 -17.58 15.43
CA GLY A 428 23.07 -16.24 15.01
C GLY A 428 22.00 -15.18 15.28
N TRP A 429 21.79 -14.29 14.32
CA TRP A 429 20.79 -13.21 14.42
C TRP A 429 19.34 -13.70 14.66
N LYS A 430 19.01 -14.93 14.28
CA LYS A 430 17.67 -15.50 14.53
C LYS A 430 17.39 -15.71 16.02
N ALA A 431 18.41 -15.73 16.87
CA ALA A 431 18.26 -15.83 18.32
C ALA A 431 17.53 -14.63 18.94
N VAL A 432 17.54 -13.46 18.28
CA VAL A 432 16.82 -12.25 18.71
C VAL A 432 15.32 -12.49 18.84
N GLU A 433 14.75 -13.35 18.00
CA GLU A 433 13.29 -13.64 17.93
C GLU A 433 12.86 -14.95 18.62
N THR A 434 13.76 -15.65 19.32
CA THR A 434 13.40 -16.92 19.97
C THR A 434 12.20 -16.75 20.91
N GLY A 435 11.07 -17.32 20.51
CA GLY A 435 9.83 -17.39 21.28
C GLY A 435 8.63 -16.63 20.70
N HIS A 436 8.76 -15.79 19.68
CA HIS A 436 7.67 -14.97 19.13
C HIS A 436 7.76 -14.73 17.63
N GLY A 437 8.45 -15.56 16.88
CA GLY A 437 8.48 -15.45 15.42
C GLY A 437 7.18 -15.97 14.78
N PRO A 438 6.65 -15.35 13.71
CA PRO A 438 5.60 -15.98 12.91
C PRO A 438 6.16 -17.26 12.29
N GLU A 439 5.36 -18.32 12.30
CA GLU A 439 5.65 -19.50 11.49
C GLU A 439 5.82 -19.04 10.03
N PRO A 440 6.81 -19.57 9.29
CA PRO A 440 7.00 -19.20 7.90
C PRO A 440 5.73 -19.50 7.12
N GLU A 441 5.16 -18.50 6.46
CA GLU A 441 4.00 -18.67 5.57
C GLU A 441 4.33 -19.52 4.32
N ASP A 442 5.59 -19.84 4.09
CA ASP A 442 6.06 -20.68 2.99
C ASP A 442 6.06 -22.16 3.39
N GLU A 443 4.87 -22.75 3.42
CA GLU A 443 4.67 -24.21 3.60
C GLU A 443 5.26 -25.07 2.46
N GLU A 444 5.84 -24.49 1.41
CA GLU A 444 6.47 -25.30 0.34
C GLU A 444 7.76 -26.00 0.79
N THR A 445 8.33 -25.61 1.92
CA THR A 445 9.49 -26.27 2.53
C THR A 445 9.16 -26.96 3.86
N ALA A 446 7.96 -26.80 4.39
CA ALA A 446 7.52 -27.49 5.59
C ALA A 446 7.25 -28.96 5.24
N ASN A 447 7.98 -29.84 5.88
CA ASN A 447 7.77 -31.29 5.81
C ASN A 447 6.36 -31.60 6.34
N PRO A 448 5.37 -32.06 5.52
CA PRO A 448 3.97 -32.19 5.95
C PRO A 448 3.73 -33.19 7.09
N ALA A 449 4.76 -33.85 7.57
CA ALA A 449 4.69 -34.87 8.60
C ALA A 449 5.50 -34.55 9.85
N GLY A 450 5.53 -33.31 10.33
CA GLY A 450 5.82 -32.94 11.74
C GLY A 450 7.07 -33.50 12.44
N GLY A 451 7.95 -34.25 11.78
CA GLY A 451 9.16 -34.83 12.34
C GLY A 451 10.43 -34.22 11.75
N ARG A 452 11.44 -33.97 12.58
CA ARG A 452 12.78 -33.62 12.09
C ARG A 452 13.26 -34.70 11.13
N ASN A 453 13.53 -34.36 9.88
CA ASN A 453 14.15 -35.22 8.91
C ASN A 453 15.67 -35.24 9.18
N VAL A 454 16.16 -36.23 9.92
CA VAL A 454 17.57 -36.32 10.34
C VAL A 454 18.31 -37.30 9.46
N ILE A 455 18.97 -36.80 8.41
CA ILE A 455 19.76 -37.63 7.50
C ILE A 455 21.07 -38.05 8.19
N PRO A 456 21.40 -39.36 8.21
CA PRO A 456 22.62 -39.86 8.88
C PRO A 456 23.90 -39.23 8.29
N SER A 457 24.82 -38.84 9.17
CA SER A 457 26.09 -38.21 8.78
C SER A 457 27.02 -39.15 7.99
N ASN A 458 26.89 -40.46 8.21
CA ASN A 458 27.70 -41.51 7.59
C ASN A 458 27.16 -41.99 6.22
N LEU A 459 26.08 -41.36 5.71
CA LEU A 459 25.55 -41.73 4.42
C LEU A 459 26.52 -41.26 3.30
N MET A 460 26.85 -42.17 2.36
CA MET A 460 27.83 -41.93 1.31
C MET A 460 27.25 -42.27 -0.07
N GLU A 461 27.75 -41.62 -1.10
CA GLU A 461 27.51 -41.97 -2.50
C GLU A 461 27.91 -43.41 -2.79
N GLY A 462 27.13 -44.10 -3.65
CA GLY A 462 27.30 -45.51 -3.95
C GLY A 462 26.73 -46.44 -2.88
N GLY A 463 26.46 -45.98 -1.69
CA GLY A 463 25.82 -46.73 -0.62
C GLY A 463 24.46 -47.30 -1.04
N VAL A 464 24.14 -48.50 -0.51
CA VAL A 464 22.87 -49.18 -0.76
C VAL A 464 22.12 -49.26 0.56
N ILE A 465 20.91 -48.75 0.59
CA ILE A 465 20.04 -48.69 1.78
C ILE A 465 18.68 -49.33 1.50
N ARG A 466 17.92 -49.64 2.53
CA ARG A 466 16.57 -50.17 2.46
C ARG A 466 15.66 -49.39 3.36
N PRO A 467 14.34 -49.30 3.04
CA PRO A 467 13.36 -48.79 3.98
C PRO A 467 13.43 -49.54 5.30
N VAL A 468 13.34 -48.83 6.41
CA VAL A 468 13.25 -49.35 7.75
C VAL A 468 11.79 -49.40 8.22
N GLY A 469 11.03 -48.42 7.84
CA GLY A 469 9.61 -48.32 8.08
C GLY A 469 8.77 -48.61 6.82
N LYS A 470 7.52 -48.17 6.85
CA LYS A 470 6.58 -48.38 5.74
C LYS A 470 6.94 -47.49 4.54
N VAL A 471 6.65 -48.01 3.34
CA VAL A 471 6.58 -47.22 2.14
C VAL A 471 5.12 -46.87 1.91
N THR A 472 4.82 -45.59 1.68
CA THR A 472 3.45 -45.11 1.53
C THR A 472 3.31 -44.25 0.26
N VAL A 473 2.08 -44.23 -0.27
CA VAL A 473 1.70 -43.29 -1.32
C VAL A 473 0.95 -42.14 -0.65
N GLU A 474 1.46 -40.92 -0.80
CA GLU A 474 0.74 -39.72 -0.42
C GLU A 474 0.06 -39.10 -1.63
N GLU A 475 -1.23 -38.78 -1.50
CA GLU A 475 -2.01 -38.12 -2.53
C GLU A 475 -2.03 -36.61 -2.23
N GLY A 476 -1.72 -35.81 -3.24
CA GLY A 476 -1.74 -34.36 -3.19
C GLY A 476 -2.49 -33.78 -4.38
N GLU A 477 -2.82 -32.52 -4.30
CA GLU A 477 -3.39 -31.75 -5.40
C GLU A 477 -2.61 -30.46 -5.58
N THR A 478 -2.52 -30.00 -6.85
CA THR A 478 -1.98 -28.67 -7.12
C THR A 478 -2.85 -27.61 -6.47
N ARG A 479 -2.24 -26.63 -5.84
CA ARG A 479 -2.95 -25.54 -5.16
C ARG A 479 -2.86 -24.26 -5.99
N PRO A 480 -3.91 -23.42 -5.98
CA PRO A 480 -3.83 -22.10 -6.58
C PRO A 480 -2.83 -21.22 -5.83
N PRO A 481 -2.34 -20.13 -6.43
CA PRO A 481 -1.56 -19.15 -5.69
C PRO A 481 -2.38 -18.58 -4.53
N LYS A 482 -1.75 -18.23 -3.41
CA LYS A 482 -2.43 -17.61 -2.27
C LYS A 482 -2.93 -16.20 -2.65
N PRO A 483 -4.08 -15.73 -2.11
CA PRO A 483 -4.52 -14.35 -2.26
C PRO A 483 -3.46 -13.37 -1.75
N PHE A 484 -3.48 -12.14 -2.28
CA PHE A 484 -2.59 -11.11 -1.74
C PHE A 484 -2.95 -10.75 -0.30
N THR A 485 -1.92 -10.64 0.54
CA THR A 485 -1.96 -9.91 1.80
C THR A 485 -1.33 -8.53 1.60
N GLU A 486 -1.43 -7.64 2.58
CA GLU A 486 -0.69 -6.35 2.52
C GLU A 486 0.81 -6.58 2.30
N ALA A 487 1.40 -7.53 3.02
CA ALA A 487 2.82 -7.86 2.90
C ALA A 487 3.21 -8.33 1.50
N THR A 488 2.44 -9.27 0.93
CA THR A 488 2.75 -9.83 -0.39
C THR A 488 2.43 -8.86 -1.52
N LEU A 489 1.41 -8.00 -1.36
CA LEU A 489 1.12 -6.94 -2.32
C LEU A 489 2.21 -5.86 -2.32
N LEU A 490 2.66 -5.40 -1.14
CA LEU A 490 3.77 -4.47 -1.03
C LEU A 490 5.05 -5.02 -1.65
N ALA A 491 5.35 -6.32 -1.43
CA ALA A 491 6.49 -6.97 -2.07
C ALA A 491 6.35 -7.03 -3.60
N ALA A 492 5.14 -7.28 -4.11
CA ALA A 492 4.88 -7.27 -5.54
C ALA A 492 4.96 -5.86 -6.14
N MET A 493 4.52 -4.83 -5.41
CA MET A 493 4.67 -3.43 -5.82
C MET A 493 6.14 -2.98 -5.80
N GLU A 494 6.93 -3.45 -4.84
CA GLU A 494 8.36 -3.14 -4.72
C GLU A 494 9.19 -3.79 -5.83
N HIS A 495 8.87 -5.04 -6.17
CA HIS A 495 9.59 -5.83 -7.16
C HIS A 495 8.74 -6.08 -8.42
N ALA A 496 8.20 -5.03 -8.98
CA ALA A 496 7.35 -5.11 -10.15
C ALA A 496 8.07 -5.74 -11.36
N SER A 497 9.39 -5.60 -11.45
CA SER A 497 10.26 -6.28 -12.41
C SER A 497 10.13 -7.81 -12.42
N ARG A 498 9.80 -8.42 -11.27
CA ARG A 498 9.58 -9.89 -11.20
C ARG A 498 8.32 -10.35 -11.93
N CYS A 499 7.39 -9.46 -12.22
CA CYS A 499 6.20 -9.73 -13.01
C CYS A 499 6.44 -9.61 -14.51
N VAL A 500 7.67 -9.29 -14.93
CA VAL A 500 8.07 -9.09 -16.32
C VAL A 500 8.72 -10.34 -16.87
N GLU A 501 8.19 -10.88 -17.97
CA GLU A 501 8.73 -12.06 -18.66
C GLU A 501 9.98 -11.73 -19.49
N ASP A 502 10.14 -10.48 -19.95
CA ASP A 502 11.28 -10.04 -20.76
C ASP A 502 12.54 -9.88 -19.88
N LYS A 503 13.54 -10.74 -20.16
CA LYS A 503 14.80 -10.81 -19.40
C LYS A 503 15.65 -9.53 -19.51
N ASN A 504 15.65 -8.85 -20.65
CA ASN A 504 16.44 -7.62 -20.84
C ASN A 504 15.80 -6.46 -20.09
N LEU A 505 14.49 -6.42 -20.09
CA LEU A 505 13.68 -5.41 -19.41
C LEU A 505 13.72 -5.62 -17.90
N LYS A 506 13.73 -6.88 -17.46
CA LYS A 506 13.92 -7.25 -16.05
C LYS A 506 15.30 -6.82 -15.55
N ALA A 507 16.36 -7.09 -16.29
CA ALA A 507 17.71 -6.67 -15.96
C ALA A 507 17.82 -5.13 -15.87
N ALA A 508 17.20 -4.39 -16.79
CA ALA A 508 17.20 -2.92 -16.77
C ALA A 508 16.46 -2.31 -15.58
N LEU A 509 15.48 -3.03 -15.01
CA LEU A 509 14.73 -2.62 -13.82
C LEU A 509 15.41 -3.09 -12.52
N ASP A 510 16.18 -4.17 -12.58
CA ASP A 510 16.91 -4.74 -11.44
C ASP A 510 18.32 -4.13 -11.30
N ASP A 511 18.85 -3.44 -12.34
CA ASP A 511 20.21 -2.88 -12.37
C ASP A 511 20.39 -1.64 -11.48
N ASP A 512 19.30 -1.01 -11.05
CA ASP A 512 19.35 0.10 -10.11
C ASP A 512 19.07 -0.40 -8.67
N GLU A 513 20.13 -0.82 -7.99
CA GLU A 513 20.07 -1.25 -6.58
C GLU A 513 19.57 -0.15 -5.62
N SER A 514 19.53 1.12 -6.07
CA SER A 514 19.07 2.26 -5.28
C SER A 514 17.56 2.47 -5.35
N HIS A 515 16.91 2.05 -6.45
CA HIS A 515 15.46 2.11 -6.62
C HIS A 515 14.99 0.81 -7.24
N SER A 516 14.50 -0.12 -6.42
CA SER A 516 13.83 -1.32 -6.93
C SER A 516 12.77 -0.89 -7.93
N GLY A 517 12.79 -1.40 -9.17
CA GLY A 517 11.90 -1.04 -10.29
C GLY A 517 10.42 -1.29 -9.98
N GLY A 518 9.95 -0.71 -8.89
CA GLY A 518 8.65 -0.88 -8.30
C GLY A 518 7.65 0.18 -8.75
N ILE A 519 6.38 -0.04 -8.41
CA ILE A 519 5.30 0.93 -8.59
C ILE A 519 4.99 1.66 -7.29
N GLY A 520 4.92 2.98 -7.37
CA GLY A 520 4.77 3.85 -6.21
C GLY A 520 6.02 3.89 -5.33
N THR A 521 6.20 4.98 -4.62
CA THR A 521 7.26 5.13 -3.61
C THR A 521 6.86 4.48 -2.29
N PRO A 522 7.79 4.14 -1.38
CA PRO A 522 7.46 3.64 -0.04
C PRO A 522 6.42 4.51 0.68
N ALA A 523 6.53 5.84 0.57
CA ALA A 523 5.59 6.79 1.17
C ALA A 523 4.15 6.70 0.62
N THR A 524 3.97 6.27 -0.64
CA THR A 524 2.68 6.34 -1.34
C THR A 524 1.98 4.99 -1.53
N ARG A 525 2.68 3.86 -1.35
CA ARG A 525 2.11 2.52 -1.53
C ARG A 525 0.94 2.27 -0.58
N ALA A 526 1.11 2.63 0.70
CA ALA A 526 0.07 2.48 1.71
C ALA A 526 -1.20 3.26 1.34
N ASP A 527 -1.08 4.53 0.95
CA ASP A 527 -2.22 5.35 0.53
C ASP A 527 -2.88 4.83 -0.74
N THR A 528 -2.12 4.27 -1.67
CA THR A 528 -2.67 3.61 -2.87
C THR A 528 -3.59 2.45 -2.51
N ILE A 529 -3.16 1.58 -1.59
CA ILE A 529 -3.97 0.46 -1.10
C ILE A 529 -5.24 0.99 -0.40
N GLU A 530 -5.09 1.98 0.48
CA GLU A 530 -6.23 2.59 1.18
C GLU A 530 -7.21 3.29 0.22
N LYS A 531 -6.73 3.94 -0.84
CA LYS A 531 -7.58 4.53 -1.88
C LYS A 531 -8.41 3.47 -2.60
N LEU A 532 -7.80 2.34 -2.96
CA LEU A 532 -8.51 1.21 -3.57
C LEU A 532 -9.62 0.66 -2.67
N VAL A 533 -9.35 0.53 -1.37
CA VAL A 533 -10.33 0.07 -0.38
C VAL A 533 -11.44 1.12 -0.17
N ARG A 534 -11.08 2.40 0.01
CA ARG A 534 -12.06 3.49 0.17
C ARG A 534 -12.97 3.67 -1.05
N SER A 535 -12.44 3.50 -2.24
CA SER A 535 -13.21 3.54 -3.49
C SER A 535 -14.01 2.27 -3.77
N LYS A 536 -13.92 1.26 -2.89
CA LYS A 536 -14.60 -0.03 -2.98
C LYS A 536 -14.23 -0.84 -4.23
N LEU A 537 -13.03 -0.63 -4.75
CA LEU A 537 -12.46 -1.44 -5.84
C LEU A 537 -11.75 -2.69 -5.29
N VAL A 538 -11.29 -2.60 -4.04
CA VAL A 538 -10.69 -3.70 -3.27
C VAL A 538 -11.41 -3.83 -1.93
N GLU A 539 -11.57 -5.04 -1.43
CA GLU A 539 -12.07 -5.33 -0.09
C GLU A 539 -11.05 -6.16 0.70
N ARG A 540 -11.06 -5.98 2.04
CA ARG A 540 -10.28 -6.80 2.96
C ARG A 540 -11.15 -7.92 3.53
N LYS A 541 -10.71 -9.19 3.40
CA LYS A 541 -11.30 -10.35 4.06
C LYS A 541 -10.27 -10.94 5.01
N GLY A 542 -10.34 -10.58 6.28
CA GLY A 542 -9.30 -10.86 7.25
C GLY A 542 -8.00 -10.15 6.85
N ARG A 543 -6.91 -10.90 6.64
CA ARG A 543 -5.62 -10.36 6.16
C ARG A 543 -5.51 -10.28 4.64
N GLN A 544 -6.48 -10.84 3.91
CA GLN A 544 -6.43 -10.97 2.45
C GLN A 544 -7.07 -9.77 1.76
N LEU A 545 -6.54 -9.43 0.60
CA LEU A 545 -7.02 -8.38 -0.30
C LEU A 545 -7.64 -9.03 -1.53
N HIS A 546 -8.86 -8.64 -1.84
CA HIS A 546 -9.61 -9.14 -3.00
C HIS A 546 -10.17 -8.00 -3.83
N ALA A 547 -10.17 -8.16 -5.14
CA ALA A 547 -10.86 -7.25 -6.02
C ALA A 547 -12.38 -7.42 -5.85
N THR A 548 -13.11 -6.31 -5.77
CA THR A 548 -14.57 -6.35 -5.81
C THR A 548 -15.05 -6.54 -7.25
N THR A 549 -16.34 -6.83 -7.44
CA THR A 549 -16.95 -6.88 -8.78
C THR A 549 -16.69 -5.58 -9.58
N GLU A 550 -16.77 -4.43 -8.93
CA GLU A 550 -16.46 -3.13 -9.58
C GLU A 550 -14.97 -3.00 -9.89
N GLY A 551 -14.10 -3.51 -9.02
CA GLY A 551 -12.66 -3.56 -9.25
C GLY A 551 -12.30 -4.45 -10.46
N GLU A 552 -12.84 -5.66 -10.52
CA GLU A 552 -12.65 -6.56 -11.68
C GLU A 552 -13.16 -5.93 -12.97
N ARG A 553 -14.35 -5.34 -12.92
CA ARG A 553 -14.94 -4.66 -14.06
C ARG A 553 -14.07 -3.52 -14.57
N LEU A 554 -13.51 -2.69 -13.67
CA LEU A 554 -12.58 -1.64 -14.06
C LEU A 554 -11.36 -2.22 -14.78
N THR A 555 -10.78 -3.30 -14.24
CA THR A 555 -9.62 -3.96 -14.88
C THR A 555 -9.96 -4.62 -16.22
N ASP A 556 -11.21 -5.01 -16.44
CA ASP A 556 -11.66 -5.59 -17.71
C ASP A 556 -11.78 -4.54 -18.82
N VAL A 557 -12.19 -3.33 -18.48
CA VAL A 557 -12.47 -2.27 -19.47
C VAL A 557 -11.27 -1.38 -19.75
N VAL A 558 -10.40 -1.17 -18.77
CA VAL A 558 -9.21 -0.34 -18.93
C VAL A 558 -8.21 -1.01 -19.87
N GLU A 559 -7.62 -0.21 -20.75
CA GLU A 559 -6.62 -0.70 -21.70
C GLU A 559 -5.38 -1.31 -21.01
N PRO A 560 -4.70 -2.28 -21.65
CA PRO A 560 -3.55 -2.97 -21.05
C PRO A 560 -2.45 -2.02 -20.56
N ARG A 561 -2.17 -0.95 -21.27
CA ARG A 561 -1.12 0.01 -20.92
C ARG A 561 -1.32 0.70 -19.56
N LEU A 562 -2.56 1.08 -19.22
CA LEU A 562 -2.86 1.71 -17.93
C LEU A 562 -2.85 0.70 -16.76
N LYS A 563 -2.78 -0.59 -17.08
CA LYS A 563 -2.59 -1.70 -16.12
C LYS A 563 -1.15 -2.18 -16.07
N ASP A 564 -0.32 -1.69 -16.99
CA ASP A 564 1.06 -2.15 -17.14
C ASP A 564 1.92 -1.63 -16.00
N VAL A 565 2.34 -2.55 -15.16
CA VAL A 565 3.25 -2.32 -14.06
C VAL A 565 4.59 -1.76 -14.53
N LEU A 566 5.06 -2.25 -15.69
CA LEU A 566 6.33 -1.87 -16.29
C LEU A 566 6.34 -0.42 -16.75
N LEU A 567 5.27 0.02 -17.43
CA LEU A 567 5.14 1.42 -17.85
C LEU A 567 5.20 2.33 -16.63
N THR A 568 4.50 1.98 -15.56
CA THR A 568 4.50 2.75 -14.31
C THR A 568 5.89 2.78 -13.67
N ALA A 569 6.59 1.65 -13.64
CA ALA A 569 7.96 1.58 -13.10
C ALA A 569 8.94 2.46 -13.91
N ARG A 570 8.86 2.44 -15.26
CA ARG A 570 9.65 3.33 -16.12
C ARG A 570 9.35 4.82 -15.87
N MET A 571 8.10 5.14 -15.60
CA MET A 571 7.70 6.50 -15.25
C MET A 571 8.28 6.93 -13.90
N GLU A 572 8.28 6.06 -12.89
CA GLU A 572 8.93 6.34 -11.60
C GLU A 572 10.44 6.49 -11.75
N GLN A 573 11.08 5.65 -12.57
CA GLN A 573 12.50 5.79 -12.88
C GLN A 573 12.81 7.13 -13.53
N ALA A 574 12.00 7.57 -14.49
CA ALA A 574 12.19 8.87 -15.13
C ALA A 574 12.09 10.05 -14.14
N LEU A 575 11.18 9.95 -13.14
CA LEU A 575 11.07 10.93 -12.07
C LEU A 575 12.31 10.92 -11.15
N SER A 576 12.82 9.73 -10.83
CA SER A 576 14.07 9.57 -10.08
C SER A 576 15.27 10.13 -10.83
N ASP A 577 15.34 9.91 -12.15
CA ASP A 577 16.41 10.46 -12.99
C ASP A 577 16.41 12.00 -13.01
N VAL A 578 15.22 12.62 -13.00
CA VAL A 578 15.08 14.09 -12.86
C VAL A 578 15.59 14.55 -11.49
N GLU A 579 15.22 13.86 -10.43
CA GLU A 579 15.63 14.17 -9.07
C GLU A 579 17.16 14.20 -8.94
N HIS A 580 17.84 13.24 -9.57
CA HIS A 580 19.29 13.11 -9.54
C HIS A 580 20.02 13.87 -10.67
N GLY A 581 19.29 14.69 -11.45
CA GLY A 581 19.87 15.47 -12.55
C GLY A 581 20.36 14.64 -13.74
N LYS A 582 19.95 13.38 -13.85
CA LYS A 582 20.32 12.47 -14.95
C LYS A 582 19.48 12.69 -16.21
N ARG A 583 18.32 13.34 -16.09
CA ARG A 583 17.37 13.57 -17.17
C ARG A 583 16.74 14.95 -17.10
N ASP A 584 16.51 15.55 -18.27
CA ASP A 584 15.88 16.88 -18.37
C ASP A 584 14.41 16.83 -17.91
N PRO A 585 13.98 17.74 -17.00
CA PRO A 585 12.61 17.81 -16.51
C PRO A 585 11.56 18.01 -17.62
N ALA A 586 11.86 18.81 -18.64
CA ALA A 586 10.95 19.11 -19.73
C ALA A 586 10.68 17.86 -20.59
N ASP A 587 11.72 17.08 -20.92
CA ASP A 587 11.59 15.83 -21.67
C ASP A 587 10.70 14.81 -20.94
N VAL A 588 10.85 14.74 -19.62
CA VAL A 588 10.05 13.83 -18.79
C VAL A 588 8.60 14.31 -18.71
N MET A 589 8.37 15.63 -18.55
CA MET A 589 7.01 16.17 -18.56
C MET A 589 6.32 15.96 -19.91
N ASP A 590 7.02 16.15 -21.01
CA ASP A 590 6.51 15.89 -22.37
C ASP A 590 6.18 14.43 -22.62
N MET A 591 6.96 13.52 -22.04
CA MET A 591 6.65 12.09 -22.09
C MET A 591 5.31 11.79 -21.41
N PHE A 592 5.10 12.27 -20.18
CA PHE A 592 3.85 12.09 -19.45
C PHE A 592 2.67 12.75 -20.15
N HIS A 593 2.88 13.94 -20.68
CA HIS A 593 1.88 14.71 -21.40
C HIS A 593 1.36 13.94 -22.62
N ARG A 594 2.25 13.48 -23.50
CA ARG A 594 1.89 12.64 -24.65
C ARG A 594 1.11 11.39 -24.25
N GLU A 595 1.55 10.72 -23.18
CA GLU A 595 0.87 9.52 -22.69
C GLU A 595 -0.55 9.83 -22.20
N ALA A 596 -0.75 10.93 -21.48
CA ALA A 596 -2.04 11.30 -20.90
C ALA A 596 -3.06 11.75 -21.97
N LEU A 597 -2.63 12.54 -22.96
CA LEU A 597 -3.53 13.10 -23.96
C LEU A 597 -4.10 12.07 -24.93
N ARG A 598 -3.40 10.97 -25.16
CA ARG A 598 -3.89 9.89 -26.05
C ARG A 598 -4.93 8.99 -25.40
N ILE A 599 -5.02 8.96 -24.05
CA ILE A 599 -5.90 8.05 -23.30
C ILE A 599 -7.38 8.12 -23.76
N PRO A 600 -8.03 9.28 -23.94
CA PRO A 600 -9.42 9.31 -24.36
C PRO A 600 -9.66 8.70 -25.76
N ALA A 601 -8.75 8.94 -26.70
CA ALA A 601 -8.83 8.36 -28.05
C ALA A 601 -8.61 6.84 -28.01
N ASP A 602 -7.59 6.37 -27.29
CA ASP A 602 -7.28 4.95 -27.13
C ASP A 602 -8.44 4.21 -26.42
N ALA A 603 -9.02 4.81 -25.36
CA ALA A 603 -10.17 4.25 -24.66
C ALA A 603 -11.41 4.13 -25.58
N THR A 604 -11.63 5.11 -26.44
CA THR A 604 -12.75 5.09 -27.41
C THR A 604 -12.52 4.04 -28.50
N ALA A 605 -11.30 3.93 -29.01
CA ALA A 605 -10.95 2.94 -30.05
C ALA A 605 -11.05 1.49 -29.53
N ASN A 606 -10.75 1.30 -28.23
CA ASN A 606 -10.77 -0.02 -27.59
C ASN A 606 -12.06 -0.29 -26.77
N LEU A 607 -13.16 0.42 -27.08
CA LEU A 607 -14.43 0.27 -26.38
C LEU A 607 -14.95 -1.17 -26.47
N LYS A 608 -15.17 -1.78 -25.32
CA LYS A 608 -15.77 -3.11 -25.20
C LYS A 608 -17.31 -3.00 -25.14
N ALA A 609 -17.97 -3.11 -26.28
CA ALA A 609 -19.43 -2.97 -26.40
C ALA A 609 -20.20 -3.87 -25.44
N ASP A 610 -19.78 -5.12 -25.25
CA ASP A 610 -20.40 -6.07 -24.32
C ASP A 610 -20.35 -5.61 -22.86
N ALA A 611 -19.32 -4.88 -22.47
CA ALA A 611 -19.19 -4.34 -21.12
C ALA A 611 -20.12 -3.12 -20.91
N VAL A 612 -20.40 -2.34 -21.95
CA VAL A 612 -21.38 -1.23 -21.89
C VAL A 612 -22.80 -1.77 -21.67
N THR A 613 -23.15 -2.87 -22.34
CA THR A 613 -24.48 -3.50 -22.22
C THR A 613 -24.70 -4.09 -20.81
N ARG A 614 -23.66 -4.65 -20.19
CA ARG A 614 -23.71 -5.12 -18.80
C ARG A 614 -23.95 -4.00 -17.79
N THR A 615 -23.51 -2.76 -18.06
CA THR A 615 -23.74 -1.60 -17.18
C THR A 615 -25.20 -1.14 -17.20
N ALA A 616 -25.88 -1.26 -18.31
CA ALA A 616 -27.31 -0.93 -18.43
C ALA A 616 -28.22 -1.95 -17.67
N ASN A 617 -27.71 -3.18 -17.48
CA ASN A 617 -28.48 -4.26 -16.85
C ASN A 617 -28.17 -4.52 -15.35
N THR A 618 -27.02 -4.01 -14.82
CA THR A 618 -26.67 -4.25 -13.41
C THR A 618 -27.34 -3.29 -12.43
N ASP A 619 -27.88 -2.16 -12.88
CA ASP A 619 -28.73 -1.28 -12.04
C ASP A 619 -30.21 -1.70 -11.99
N ALA A 620 -30.58 -2.75 -12.68
CA ALA A 620 -31.88 -3.40 -12.52
C ALA A 620 -31.86 -4.38 -11.31
N GLN A 621 -31.54 -3.85 -10.12
CA GLN A 621 -31.92 -4.54 -8.91
C GLN A 621 -33.44 -4.71 -8.98
N ASP A 622 -33.94 -5.96 -9.04
CA ASP A 622 -35.37 -6.26 -9.06
C ASP A 622 -35.99 -5.74 -7.77
N TRP A 623 -36.73 -4.66 -7.88
CA TRP A 623 -37.47 -4.03 -6.79
C TRP A 623 -38.92 -4.50 -6.77
N GLY A 624 -39.32 -5.34 -7.72
CA GLY A 624 -40.68 -5.78 -7.91
C GLY A 624 -41.50 -4.84 -8.82
N ASP A 625 -42.76 -5.14 -8.97
CA ASP A 625 -43.67 -4.45 -9.88
C ASP A 625 -44.24 -3.16 -9.28
N CYS A 626 -44.47 -2.21 -10.13
CA CYS A 626 -45.09 -0.94 -9.77
C CYS A 626 -46.53 -1.19 -9.29
N PRO A 627 -46.89 -0.76 -8.06
CA PRO A 627 -48.24 -1.01 -7.51
C PRO A 627 -49.36 -0.33 -8.31
N ARG A 628 -49.03 0.61 -9.18
CA ARG A 628 -49.97 1.37 -10.00
C ARG A 628 -50.19 0.78 -11.38
N CYS A 629 -49.16 0.30 -12.07
CA CYS A 629 -49.27 -0.13 -13.46
C CYS A 629 -48.59 -1.47 -13.79
N GLY A 630 -48.04 -2.16 -12.81
CA GLY A 630 -47.41 -3.49 -13.00
C GLY A 630 -46.06 -3.48 -13.71
N GLN A 631 -45.53 -2.32 -14.11
CA GLN A 631 -44.21 -2.27 -14.72
C GLN A 631 -43.11 -2.24 -13.66
N PRO A 632 -41.88 -2.69 -13.96
CA PRO A 632 -40.80 -2.75 -12.96
C PRO A 632 -40.58 -1.43 -12.22
N VAL A 633 -40.24 -1.51 -10.94
CA VAL A 633 -39.77 -0.38 -10.12
C VAL A 633 -38.27 -0.26 -10.19
N ARG A 634 -37.74 0.97 -10.32
CA ARG A 634 -36.29 1.28 -10.25
C ARG A 634 -36.01 2.26 -9.13
N LYS A 635 -34.84 2.12 -8.52
CA LYS A 635 -34.31 3.10 -7.55
C LYS A 635 -33.56 4.20 -8.31
N THR A 636 -33.89 5.45 -8.06
CA THR A 636 -33.23 6.61 -8.68
C THR A 636 -32.87 7.59 -7.56
N GLY A 637 -31.60 7.66 -7.19
CA GLY A 637 -31.13 8.51 -6.10
C GLY A 637 -31.82 8.20 -4.76
N ARG A 638 -32.64 9.15 -4.27
CA ARG A 638 -33.35 9.03 -2.99
C ARG A 638 -34.82 8.62 -3.13
N MET A 639 -35.19 7.92 -4.19
CA MET A 639 -36.58 7.45 -4.40
C MET A 639 -36.62 6.15 -5.20
N TRP A 640 -37.70 5.39 -5.03
CA TRP A 640 -38.10 4.28 -5.90
C TRP A 640 -39.24 4.77 -6.78
N GLN A 641 -39.17 4.52 -8.07
CA GLN A 641 -40.19 4.98 -9.02
C GLN A 641 -40.42 3.94 -10.11
N CYS A 642 -41.59 4.02 -10.73
CA CYS A 642 -41.91 3.20 -11.89
C CYS A 642 -40.89 3.44 -13.04
N SER A 643 -40.46 2.37 -13.70
CA SER A 643 -39.54 2.45 -14.86
C SER A 643 -40.07 3.27 -16.02
N THR A 644 -41.40 3.39 -16.15
CA THR A 644 -42.02 4.20 -17.20
C THR A 644 -41.96 5.70 -17.00
N ASN A 645 -41.61 6.15 -15.77
CA ASN A 645 -41.57 7.57 -15.47
C ASN A 645 -40.41 8.26 -16.18
N LYS A 646 -40.72 9.32 -16.98
CA LYS A 646 -39.75 10.28 -17.48
C LYS A 646 -39.83 11.54 -16.64
N THR A 647 -38.70 12.03 -16.19
CA THR A 647 -38.60 13.21 -15.33
C THR A 647 -37.73 14.26 -16.02
N GLU A 648 -38.22 15.51 -16.08
CA GLU A 648 -37.53 16.64 -16.68
C GLU A 648 -37.47 17.80 -15.68
N LYS A 649 -36.50 18.66 -15.85
CA LYS A 649 -36.36 19.87 -15.05
C LYS A 649 -37.25 20.97 -15.59
N THR A 650 -38.21 21.45 -14.79
CA THR A 650 -39.09 22.55 -15.16
C THR A 650 -38.31 23.85 -15.24
N LYS A 651 -38.92 24.89 -15.86
CA LYS A 651 -38.36 26.25 -15.98
C LYS A 651 -37.98 26.85 -14.60
N ASP A 652 -38.70 26.46 -13.55
CA ASP A 652 -38.46 26.89 -12.16
C ASP A 652 -37.38 26.03 -11.44
N GLY A 653 -36.65 25.20 -12.18
CA GLY A 653 -35.56 24.37 -11.62
C GLY A 653 -35.99 23.12 -10.83
N LYS A 654 -37.29 22.83 -10.77
CA LYS A 654 -37.84 21.64 -10.09
C LYS A 654 -37.94 20.44 -11.00
N TRP A 655 -37.78 19.22 -10.47
CA TRP A 655 -37.98 18.00 -11.23
C TRP A 655 -39.46 17.60 -11.25
N ALA A 656 -40.03 17.47 -12.44
CA ALA A 656 -41.40 17.00 -12.64
C ALA A 656 -41.43 15.75 -13.50
N THR A 657 -42.41 14.87 -13.23
CA THR A 657 -42.64 13.68 -14.05
C THR A 657 -43.49 14.14 -15.28
N THR A 658 -42.92 14.03 -16.49
CA THR A 658 -43.54 14.48 -17.73
C THR A 658 -44.23 13.35 -18.48
N ALA A 659 -43.88 12.08 -18.20
CA ALA A 659 -44.54 10.90 -18.79
C ALA A 659 -44.43 9.69 -17.86
N GLY A 660 -45.23 8.65 -18.12
CA GLY A 660 -45.30 7.44 -17.35
C GLY A 660 -46.47 7.42 -16.35
N CYS A 661 -46.53 6.39 -15.51
CA CYS A 661 -47.66 6.24 -14.55
C CYS A 661 -47.59 7.22 -13.36
N GLY A 662 -46.45 7.84 -13.12
CA GLY A 662 -46.22 8.85 -12.09
C GLY A 662 -45.96 8.26 -10.68
N TRP A 663 -46.05 6.95 -10.47
CA TRP A 663 -45.83 6.36 -9.16
C TRP A 663 -44.37 6.53 -8.68
N LYS A 664 -44.24 6.93 -7.40
CA LYS A 664 -42.96 7.09 -6.74
C LYS A 664 -43.06 6.98 -5.22
N MET A 665 -42.03 6.42 -4.60
CA MET A 665 -41.85 6.29 -3.15
C MET A 665 -40.55 6.97 -2.76
N PHE A 666 -40.59 7.88 -1.80
CA PHE A 666 -39.41 8.61 -1.33
C PHE A 666 -38.66 7.84 -0.25
N ALA A 667 -37.31 7.91 -0.28
CA ALA A 667 -36.46 7.27 0.74
C ALA A 667 -36.53 7.98 2.11
N ARG A 668 -37.22 9.13 2.22
CA ARG A 668 -37.41 9.80 3.50
C ARG A 668 -38.87 10.20 3.67
N ILE A 669 -39.49 9.71 4.74
CA ILE A 669 -40.93 9.90 5.04
C ILE A 669 -41.02 10.41 6.48
N ALA A 670 -41.67 11.54 6.70
CA ALA A 670 -41.85 12.16 8.03
C ALA A 670 -40.55 12.12 8.89
N GLY A 671 -39.42 12.55 8.29
CA GLY A 671 -38.12 12.60 8.97
C GLY A 671 -37.36 11.26 9.06
N LYS A 672 -38.02 10.13 8.77
CA LYS A 672 -37.43 8.77 8.83
C LYS A 672 -36.91 8.32 7.48
N THR A 673 -35.71 7.74 7.45
CA THR A 673 -35.12 7.12 6.22
C THR A 673 -35.64 5.69 6.06
N ILE A 674 -36.10 5.38 4.86
CA ILE A 674 -36.50 4.02 4.43
C ILE A 674 -35.26 3.34 3.87
N THR A 675 -34.88 2.21 4.49
CA THR A 675 -33.76 1.40 3.99
C THR A 675 -34.17 0.55 2.80
N ASP A 676 -33.21 0.05 2.02
CA ASP A 676 -33.46 -0.83 0.89
C ASP A 676 -34.20 -2.10 1.30
N GLN A 677 -33.88 -2.66 2.45
CA GLN A 677 -34.57 -3.81 3.03
C GLN A 677 -36.05 -3.51 3.35
N THR A 678 -36.30 -2.33 3.94
CA THR A 678 -37.65 -1.86 4.22
C THR A 678 -38.42 -1.62 2.92
N ALA A 679 -37.80 -1.01 1.91
CA ALA A 679 -38.43 -0.76 0.62
C ALA A 679 -38.83 -2.04 -0.08
N ARG A 680 -38.02 -3.10 -0.06
CA ARG A 680 -38.37 -4.43 -0.61
C ARG A 680 -39.56 -5.04 0.06
N ARG A 681 -39.63 -5.00 1.39
CA ARG A 681 -40.77 -5.51 2.14
C ARG A 681 -42.08 -4.77 1.80
N LEU A 682 -41.99 -3.44 1.68
CA LEU A 682 -43.10 -2.61 1.28
C LEU A 682 -43.56 -2.94 -0.14
N LEU A 683 -42.65 -3.03 -1.12
CA LEU A 683 -42.93 -3.35 -2.51
C LEU A 683 -43.49 -4.78 -2.68
N ALA A 684 -43.11 -5.69 -1.78
CA ALA A 684 -43.70 -7.03 -1.68
C ALA A 684 -45.10 -7.02 -1.00
N GLY A 685 -45.70 -5.84 -0.76
CA GLY A 685 -47.02 -5.69 -0.19
C GLY A 685 -47.11 -5.83 1.33
N GLN A 686 -45.98 -5.89 2.04
CA GLN A 686 -45.97 -6.01 3.50
C GLN A 686 -46.12 -4.63 4.16
N SER A 687 -46.88 -4.57 5.27
CA SER A 687 -46.87 -3.42 6.19
C SER A 687 -45.63 -3.50 7.09
N VAL A 688 -44.95 -2.39 7.31
CA VAL A 688 -43.73 -2.36 8.09
C VAL A 688 -43.80 -1.29 9.18
N THR A 689 -43.74 -1.70 10.44
CA THR A 689 -43.71 -0.76 11.58
C THR A 689 -42.31 -0.20 11.77
N LEU A 690 -42.20 1.14 11.79
CA LEU A 690 -40.97 1.88 12.03
C LEU A 690 -41.18 2.83 13.21
N LYS A 691 -40.12 2.99 14.02
CA LYS A 691 -40.10 3.88 15.19
C LYS A 691 -39.46 5.22 14.87
N GLY A 692 -39.98 6.29 15.47
CA GLY A 692 -39.36 7.60 15.48
C GLY A 692 -39.63 8.45 14.25
N PHE A 693 -40.78 8.38 13.63
CA PHE A 693 -41.27 9.39 12.69
C PHE A 693 -41.43 10.74 13.38
N THR A 694 -41.36 11.83 12.63
CA THR A 694 -41.56 13.18 13.15
C THR A 694 -42.79 13.82 12.51
N SER A 695 -43.76 14.20 13.30
CA SER A 695 -44.97 14.87 12.82
C SER A 695 -44.68 16.29 12.35
N LYS A 696 -45.63 16.94 11.66
CA LYS A 696 -45.53 18.35 11.27
C LYS A 696 -45.37 19.31 12.48
N SER A 697 -45.86 18.90 13.66
CA SER A 697 -45.72 19.63 14.91
C SER A 697 -44.41 19.31 15.70
N GLY A 698 -43.51 18.53 15.12
CA GLY A 698 -42.22 18.15 15.73
C GLY A 698 -42.28 16.99 16.73
N LYS A 699 -43.44 16.43 17.02
CA LYS A 699 -43.60 15.28 17.93
C LYS A 699 -43.17 13.98 17.25
N LYS A 700 -42.45 13.15 18.00
CA LYS A 700 -42.07 11.79 17.53
C LYS A 700 -43.22 10.81 17.74
N PHE A 701 -43.40 9.91 16.79
CA PHE A 701 -44.41 8.84 16.87
C PHE A 701 -43.90 7.58 16.14
N ASP A 702 -44.47 6.45 16.50
CA ASP A 702 -44.22 5.17 15.86
C ASP A 702 -45.47 4.81 15.04
N ALA A 703 -45.29 4.27 13.84
CA ALA A 703 -46.41 3.87 12.99
C ALA A 703 -46.01 2.75 12.01
N ALA A 704 -46.96 1.98 11.58
CA ALA A 704 -46.79 1.11 10.44
C ALA A 704 -46.97 1.93 9.15
N ILE A 705 -46.20 1.58 8.11
CA ILE A 705 -46.35 2.12 6.77
C ILE A 705 -46.61 0.99 5.77
N ARG A 706 -47.38 1.27 4.76
CA ARG A 706 -47.68 0.38 3.64
C ARG A 706 -47.57 1.08 2.30
N ILE A 707 -47.50 0.32 1.24
CA ILE A 707 -47.52 0.89 -0.13
C ILE A 707 -48.91 1.47 -0.41
N ASP A 708 -48.87 2.63 -1.07
CA ASP A 708 -50.04 3.30 -1.61
C ASP A 708 -49.88 3.50 -3.13
N LYS A 709 -50.92 3.17 -3.88
CA LYS A 709 -50.90 3.21 -5.35
C LYS A 709 -50.80 4.62 -5.93
N GLU A 710 -51.20 5.64 -5.18
CA GLU A 710 -51.19 7.05 -5.61
C GLU A 710 -50.09 7.83 -4.97
N ARG A 711 -49.89 7.67 -3.66
CA ARG A 711 -48.97 8.50 -2.85
C ARG A 711 -47.62 7.85 -2.61
N GLY A 712 -47.41 6.63 -3.12
CA GLY A 712 -46.20 5.84 -2.88
C GLY A 712 -46.22 5.11 -1.56
N THR A 713 -46.48 5.78 -0.45
CA THR A 713 -46.63 5.18 0.88
C THR A 713 -47.74 5.87 1.67
N ALA A 714 -48.42 5.12 2.54
CA ALA A 714 -49.37 5.64 3.51
C ALA A 714 -49.04 5.11 4.91
N PHE A 715 -49.38 5.89 5.94
CA PHE A 715 -49.38 5.41 7.32
C PHE A 715 -50.60 4.50 7.56
N ASP A 716 -50.37 3.46 8.32
CA ASP A 716 -51.36 2.52 8.78
C ASP A 716 -51.50 2.69 10.31
N PHE A 717 -52.55 3.36 10.74
CA PHE A 717 -52.79 3.69 12.15
C PHE A 717 -53.75 2.71 12.84
N ASP A 718 -54.27 1.71 12.09
CA ASP A 718 -55.28 0.75 12.58
C ASP A 718 -54.66 -0.53 13.15
N ARG A 719 -53.39 -0.49 13.56
CA ARG A 719 -52.68 -1.59 14.23
C ARG A 719 -51.90 -1.15 15.45
#